data_a7f26825d0abecb14d0907ee3e142e5e
#
_entry.id   a7f26825d0abecb14d0907ee3e142e5e
#
_cell.length_a   1.000
_cell.length_b   1.000
_cell.length_c   1.000
_cell.angle_alpha   90.00
_cell.angle_beta   90.00
_cell.angle_gamma   90.00
#
_symmetry.space_group_name_H-M   'P 1'
#
loop_
_entity.id
_entity.type
_entity.pdbx_description
1 polymer ?
#
loop_
_entity_poly.entity_id
_entity_poly.type
_entity_poly.pdbx_seq_one_letter_code
_entity_poly.pdbx_strand_id
1 'polypeptide(L)'
;MEITSAVVYKPQLQTALEKKTADVFCKNLKKRSGVSLLQSKTSGKISIEFYKEDSCSEEVKALFDGITVPGKEGFRIRVIDNPDGSGRIVVLGKDERGEFYGMARLLRKAIVKKGSIEIPDELDSLSMTPQYPLRGHQLGYRDKNNTYGAWSKKEFEAYIEDLALFGANAIELLPPKTDDRLYSALFPEDPMELMCEVSKIIHSYGMDVWLWYPNVGRDYHDFGCIDREMEERRRVFSAIPYLDAMLVPLGDPGSLWPTDAMCLTEHFVEILHEYHPEAGVWVAPQHFQPEPGWYDTFYEEIAKEPDWITGVCFAPWEQDSIEELYEKLPEKYRENIRNYPDISHNSNCQFPVENWDMAFALTSGREGYNARPEKMKAIHNMLEPYTIGSITYSEGIHDDVNKILWADQDFDSSVTAEETMADYANLFIDSETSEQVAEFLMDVEHNWDGPVLENDGIDVLYESFTAFDKTVSKQVKNNYRYQMLKLRILTDYWTKQKYAKDQELEQQARAVLDLADITGSEAVIREARTILNLSRDVPAAEDVLFEMLKLADSLRNLCGIQLTENHHGGQCWIRGAYLQTRSMPLNDYQYLMQSFKRIEKMQNEKNRCAALHQLNLRQDPGDGNQFCAPGTYEGFSHVSVWHSWEEDPGYLKTPFIDHSVYTMVGLLHEIDGWYHEFPMPLTWALNVTVLYGTPLEMTFTGLDPEASYGMKVFYPNSFFRAFVGQTALKDETLVNIRAGKVLLADRIAQNPNGKSVRREIEAGREPFWEYDLPKESYQDGTLKVRWEVYDTLKALAVSEVWIMKKE
;
A
#
# COMPACT_ATOMS: atom_id res chain seq x y z
N MET A 1 23.09 22.51 23.55
CA MET A 1 24.47 22.09 23.99
C MET A 1 25.26 21.60 22.78
N GLU A 2 26.49 22.13 22.54
CA GLU A 2 27.35 21.65 21.43
C GLU A 2 28.43 20.67 21.95
N ILE A 3 28.61 19.56 21.20
CA ILE A 3 29.53 18.47 21.57
C ILE A 3 30.54 18.24 20.45
N THR A 4 31.82 18.41 20.75
CA THR A 4 32.95 18.05 19.87
C THR A 4 33.70 16.80 20.35
N SER A 5 33.51 16.44 21.63
CA SER A 5 33.92 15.17 22.23
C SER A 5 33.09 14.92 23.48
N ALA A 6 32.74 13.69 23.73
CA ALA A 6 31.99 13.29 24.93
C ALA A 6 32.37 11.89 25.39
N VAL A 7 32.04 11.59 26.65
CA VAL A 7 32.09 10.25 27.21
C VAL A 7 30.65 9.71 27.32
N VAL A 8 30.39 8.57 26.72
CA VAL A 8 29.17 7.81 26.96
C VAL A 8 29.38 6.98 28.21
N TYR A 9 28.77 7.41 29.30
CA TYR A 9 28.96 6.83 30.63
C TYR A 9 27.86 5.81 30.92
N LYS A 10 28.30 4.59 31.25
CA LYS A 10 27.41 3.51 31.69
C LYS A 10 28.01 2.83 32.91
N PRO A 11 27.44 3.07 34.09
CA PRO A 11 28.03 2.57 35.35
C PRO A 11 27.94 1.06 35.50
N GLN A 12 26.85 0.43 35.07
CA GLN A 12 26.67 -1.01 35.09
C GLN A 12 25.74 -1.43 33.92
N LEU A 13 26.29 -2.14 32.94
CA LEU A 13 25.51 -2.74 31.87
C LEU A 13 25.09 -4.14 32.29
N GLN A 14 23.81 -4.35 32.53
CA GLN A 14 23.29 -5.62 33.02
C GLN A 14 22.69 -6.44 31.88
N THR A 15 21.95 -5.81 30.97
CA THR A 15 21.22 -6.51 29.91
C THR A 15 21.89 -6.37 28.52
N ALA A 16 21.41 -7.19 27.57
CA ALA A 16 21.84 -7.11 26.18
C ALA A 16 21.39 -5.79 25.53
N LEU A 17 20.15 -5.33 25.82
CA LEU A 17 19.57 -4.11 25.27
C LEU A 17 20.29 -2.87 25.78
N GLU A 18 20.62 -2.77 27.09
CA GLU A 18 21.40 -1.68 27.66
C GLU A 18 22.78 -1.52 26.97
N LYS A 19 23.46 -2.64 26.65
CA LYS A 19 24.70 -2.60 25.88
C LYS A 19 24.46 -2.09 24.46
N LYS A 20 23.43 -2.61 23.79
CA LYS A 20 23.06 -2.23 22.44
C LYS A 20 22.70 -0.74 22.34
N THR A 21 22.01 -0.18 23.33
CA THR A 21 21.70 1.25 23.43
C THR A 21 22.95 2.14 23.29
N ALA A 22 24.01 1.85 24.07
CA ALA A 22 25.25 2.62 23.96
C ALA A 22 25.98 2.41 22.62
N ASP A 23 26.01 1.17 22.14
CA ASP A 23 26.67 0.83 20.89
C ASP A 23 26.00 1.48 19.69
N VAL A 24 24.65 1.46 19.60
CA VAL A 24 23.86 2.11 18.57
C VAL A 24 24.09 3.63 18.59
N PHE A 25 24.01 4.24 19.78
CA PHE A 25 24.27 5.67 19.96
C PHE A 25 25.65 6.07 19.44
N CYS A 26 26.69 5.41 19.94
CA CYS A 26 28.06 5.73 19.54
C CYS A 26 28.33 5.48 18.05
N LYS A 27 27.82 4.36 17.51
CA LYS A 27 27.97 3.99 16.10
C LYS A 27 27.29 5.01 15.18
N ASN A 28 26.04 5.40 15.49
CA ASN A 28 25.26 6.32 14.69
C ASN A 28 25.94 7.72 14.66
N LEU A 29 26.20 8.32 15.79
CA LEU A 29 26.80 9.65 15.85
C LEU A 29 28.22 9.68 15.26
N LYS A 30 29.03 8.64 15.50
CA LYS A 30 30.36 8.54 14.86
C LYS A 30 30.24 8.47 13.34
N LYS A 31 29.30 7.70 12.82
CA LYS A 31 29.07 7.57 11.36
C LYS A 31 28.66 8.91 10.74
N ARG A 32 27.78 9.66 11.42
CA ARG A 32 27.23 10.93 10.92
C ARG A 32 28.18 12.10 11.11
N SER A 33 28.77 12.26 12.30
CA SER A 33 29.62 13.44 12.64
C SER A 33 31.13 13.22 12.49
N GLY A 34 31.58 11.97 12.60
CA GLY A 34 33.00 11.68 12.79
C GLY A 34 33.52 11.95 14.22
N VAL A 35 32.68 12.46 15.11
CA VAL A 35 33.03 12.72 16.53
C VAL A 35 33.32 11.41 17.24
N SER A 36 34.42 11.36 17.99
CA SER A 36 34.75 10.18 18.80
C SER A 36 34.04 10.25 20.16
N LEU A 37 33.16 9.30 20.39
CA LEU A 37 32.50 9.09 21.67
C LEU A 37 33.16 7.89 22.36
N LEU A 38 33.67 8.12 23.57
CA LEU A 38 34.33 7.07 24.36
C LEU A 38 33.34 6.45 25.35
N GLN A 39 33.10 5.16 25.23
CA GLN A 39 32.38 4.46 26.29
C GLN A 39 33.30 4.27 27.50
N SER A 40 32.86 4.71 28.68
CA SER A 40 33.67 4.69 29.92
C SER A 40 32.82 4.45 31.17
N LYS A 41 33.48 3.93 32.22
CA LYS A 41 32.92 3.85 33.57
C LYS A 41 33.18 5.08 34.42
N THR A 42 33.83 6.07 33.89
CA THR A 42 34.09 7.37 34.53
C THR A 42 33.54 8.49 33.67
N SER A 43 32.92 9.49 34.31
CA SER A 43 32.41 10.69 33.63
C SER A 43 33.53 11.51 32.97
N GLY A 44 33.19 12.19 31.87
CA GLY A 44 34.04 13.14 31.18
C GLY A 44 33.63 14.60 31.45
N LYS A 45 34.28 15.55 30.74
CA LYS A 45 33.88 16.97 30.77
C LYS A 45 32.45 17.15 30.26
N ILE A 46 32.12 16.45 29.17
CA ILE A 46 30.72 16.24 28.70
C ILE A 46 30.42 14.76 28.84
N SER A 47 29.33 14.42 29.54
CA SER A 47 28.89 13.06 29.74
C SER A 47 27.51 12.85 29.14
N ILE A 48 27.33 11.75 28.43
CA ILE A 48 26.02 11.27 27.98
C ILE A 48 25.74 9.95 28.74
N GLU A 49 24.65 9.92 29.45
CA GLU A 49 24.40 8.93 30.49
C GLU A 49 23.04 8.27 30.27
N PHE A 50 23.03 6.94 30.27
CA PHE A 50 21.84 6.14 30.10
C PHE A 50 21.56 5.35 31.39
N TYR A 51 20.34 5.47 31.93
CA TYR A 51 19.90 4.82 33.14
C TYR A 51 18.51 4.24 33.01
N LYS A 52 18.25 3.22 33.85
CA LYS A 52 16.94 2.66 34.08
C LYS A 52 16.47 3.03 35.51
N GLU A 53 15.18 3.33 35.66
CA GLU A 53 14.63 3.90 36.90
C GLU A 53 14.84 3.00 38.13
N ASP A 54 14.71 1.68 37.96
CA ASP A 54 14.83 0.69 39.04
C ASP A 54 16.27 0.45 39.52
N SER A 55 17.27 0.80 38.69
CA SER A 55 18.68 0.54 38.96
C SER A 55 19.56 1.79 39.11
N CYS A 56 19.01 3.00 38.92
CA CYS A 56 19.75 4.23 39.05
C CYS A 56 19.81 4.72 40.53
N SER A 57 20.82 5.56 40.85
CA SER A 57 20.99 6.16 42.18
C SER A 57 19.92 7.24 42.46
N GLU A 58 19.67 7.52 43.74
CA GLU A 58 18.80 8.64 44.17
C GLU A 58 19.29 9.99 43.66
N GLU A 59 20.62 10.18 43.50
CA GLU A 59 21.20 11.40 42.93
C GLU A 59 20.75 11.60 41.47
N VAL A 60 20.70 10.51 40.67
CA VAL A 60 20.22 10.57 39.30
C VAL A 60 18.71 10.83 39.27
N LYS A 61 17.94 10.20 40.14
CA LYS A 61 16.47 10.42 40.22
C LYS A 61 16.17 11.89 40.58
N ALA A 62 16.93 12.48 41.48
CA ALA A 62 16.75 13.87 41.87
C ALA A 62 16.96 14.90 40.74
N LEU A 63 17.68 14.54 39.67
CA LEU A 63 17.79 15.37 38.45
C LEU A 63 16.44 15.55 37.73
N PHE A 64 15.50 14.67 37.99
CA PHE A 64 14.20 14.64 37.34
C PHE A 64 13.03 15.05 38.27
N ASP A 65 13.38 15.65 39.44
CA ASP A 65 12.34 16.14 40.35
C ASP A 65 11.48 17.21 39.66
N GLY A 66 10.16 17.05 39.78
CA GLY A 66 9.20 17.94 39.13
C GLY A 66 8.89 17.61 37.65
N ILE A 67 9.57 16.64 37.04
CA ILE A 67 9.26 16.13 35.71
C ILE A 67 8.30 14.95 35.82
N THR A 68 7.26 14.91 34.97
CA THR A 68 6.27 13.83 34.95
C THR A 68 6.95 12.47 34.86
N VAL A 69 6.53 11.53 35.71
CA VAL A 69 7.02 10.15 35.67
C VAL A 69 6.33 9.41 34.51
N PRO A 70 7.07 8.86 33.56
CA PRO A 70 6.47 8.16 32.41
C PRO A 70 5.93 6.78 32.82
N GLY A 71 5.01 6.27 31.99
CA GLY A 71 4.53 4.89 32.04
C GLY A 71 5.56 3.88 31.48
N LYS A 72 5.11 2.64 31.29
CA LYS A 72 5.89 1.55 30.71
C LYS A 72 6.49 1.97 29.35
N GLU A 73 7.73 1.58 29.09
CA GLU A 73 8.51 1.92 27.91
C GLU A 73 8.76 3.44 27.71
N GLY A 74 8.34 4.28 28.67
CA GLY A 74 8.57 5.72 28.60
C GLY A 74 9.93 6.13 29.15
N PHE A 75 10.29 7.40 28.95
CA PHE A 75 11.59 7.95 29.32
C PHE A 75 11.50 9.42 29.70
N ARG A 76 12.55 9.89 30.35
CA ARG A 76 12.82 11.31 30.65
C ARG A 76 14.21 11.68 30.20
N ILE A 77 14.40 12.94 29.77
CA ILE A 77 15.70 13.48 29.33
C ILE A 77 16.00 14.76 30.13
N ARG A 78 17.25 14.90 30.57
CA ARG A 78 17.82 16.13 31.13
C ARG A 78 19.05 16.53 30.33
N VAL A 79 19.12 17.82 29.99
CA VAL A 79 20.30 18.45 29.35
C VAL A 79 20.81 19.51 30.28
N ILE A 80 21.98 19.29 30.89
CA ILE A 80 22.62 20.17 31.83
C ILE A 80 23.87 20.75 31.17
N ASP A 81 23.86 22.06 30.88
CA ASP A 81 24.96 22.79 30.26
C ASP A 81 25.50 23.82 31.22
N ASN A 82 26.75 23.65 31.64
CA ASN A 82 27.36 24.49 32.64
C ASN A 82 28.20 25.61 32.00
N PRO A 83 28.31 26.80 32.64
CA PRO A 83 29.05 27.91 32.09
C PRO A 83 30.57 27.67 31.90
N ASP A 84 31.12 26.62 32.53
CA ASP A 84 32.53 26.22 32.39
C ASP A 84 32.76 25.30 31.17
N GLY A 85 31.69 25.04 30.39
CA GLY A 85 31.69 24.16 29.23
C GLY A 85 31.72 22.66 29.59
N SER A 86 31.43 22.32 30.87
CA SER A 86 31.09 20.93 31.25
C SER A 86 29.59 20.70 31.08
N GLY A 87 29.16 19.48 30.89
CA GLY A 87 27.74 19.20 30.71
C GLY A 87 27.39 17.74 30.88
N ARG A 88 26.09 17.49 31.12
CA ARG A 88 25.53 16.16 31.24
C ARG A 88 24.26 16.09 30.42
N ILE A 89 24.12 15.03 29.65
CA ILE A 89 22.88 14.61 29.00
C ILE A 89 22.48 13.28 29.64
N VAL A 90 21.35 13.25 30.32
CA VAL A 90 20.92 12.11 31.11
C VAL A 90 19.60 11.62 30.55
N VAL A 91 19.58 10.38 30.11
CA VAL A 91 18.35 9.66 29.74
C VAL A 91 18.00 8.70 30.87
N LEU A 92 16.77 8.78 31.34
CA LEU A 92 16.23 7.90 32.38
C LEU A 92 15.02 7.18 31.83
N GLY A 93 15.20 5.92 31.42
CA GLY A 93 14.10 5.04 31.00
C GLY A 93 13.30 4.52 32.18
N LYS A 94 11.99 4.36 32.03
CA LYS A 94 11.15 3.65 32.99
C LYS A 94 11.62 2.20 33.16
N ASP A 95 11.99 1.63 32.02
CA ASP A 95 12.54 0.28 31.83
C ASP A 95 13.64 0.32 30.76
N GLU A 96 14.16 -0.83 30.33
CA GLU A 96 15.24 -0.90 29.35
C GLU A 96 14.79 -0.49 27.93
N ARG A 97 13.50 -0.72 27.57
CA ARG A 97 12.95 -0.20 26.30
C ARG A 97 12.83 1.33 26.34
N GLY A 98 12.36 1.89 27.46
CA GLY A 98 12.32 3.33 27.69
C GLY A 98 13.72 3.98 27.64
N GLU A 99 14.77 3.33 28.17
CA GLU A 99 16.16 3.79 28.01
C GLU A 99 16.54 3.86 26.53
N PHE A 100 16.23 2.83 25.75
CA PHE A 100 16.50 2.76 24.32
C PHE A 100 15.76 3.85 23.54
N TYR A 101 14.45 4.05 23.80
CA TYR A 101 13.66 5.07 23.10
C TYR A 101 14.08 6.51 23.47
N GLY A 102 14.51 6.75 24.72
CA GLY A 102 15.09 8.03 25.10
C GLY A 102 16.40 8.32 24.37
N MET A 103 17.26 7.31 24.21
CA MET A 103 18.45 7.37 23.37
C MET A 103 18.10 7.63 21.90
N ALA A 104 17.11 6.94 21.39
CA ALA A 104 16.63 7.12 20.02
C ALA A 104 16.09 8.55 19.78
N ARG A 105 15.35 9.12 20.73
CA ARG A 105 14.90 10.52 20.68
C ARG A 105 16.04 11.51 20.62
N LEU A 106 17.13 11.29 21.38
CA LEU A 106 18.35 12.08 21.27
C LEU A 106 18.94 12.01 19.84
N LEU A 107 19.01 10.82 19.24
CA LEU A 107 19.56 10.65 17.89
C LEU A 107 18.70 11.31 16.81
N ARG A 108 17.38 11.23 16.96
CA ARG A 108 16.41 11.82 16.02
C ARG A 108 16.49 13.34 16.01
N LYS A 109 16.66 13.97 17.19
CA LYS A 109 16.66 15.43 17.36
C LYS A 109 18.05 16.06 17.31
N ALA A 110 19.14 15.28 17.45
CA ALA A 110 20.49 15.80 17.37
C ALA A 110 20.82 16.39 16.00
N ILE A 111 21.25 17.66 15.96
CA ILE A 111 21.75 18.29 14.75
C ILE A 111 23.21 17.90 14.58
N VAL A 112 23.49 17.10 13.58
CA VAL A 112 24.81 16.46 13.40
C VAL A 112 25.53 17.09 12.23
N LYS A 113 26.69 17.73 12.53
CA LYS A 113 27.59 18.28 11.54
C LYS A 113 28.95 17.58 11.59
N LYS A 114 29.73 17.69 10.54
CA LYS A 114 31.07 17.11 10.53
C LYS A 114 31.92 17.74 11.63
N GLY A 115 32.29 16.94 12.62
CA GLY A 115 33.12 17.34 13.75
C GLY A 115 32.38 17.93 14.96
N SER A 116 31.04 18.09 14.89
CA SER A 116 30.24 18.58 16.03
C SER A 116 28.83 17.96 16.03
N ILE A 117 28.23 17.89 17.21
CA ILE A 117 26.89 17.46 17.48
C ILE A 117 26.24 18.52 18.35
N GLU A 118 25.07 18.98 17.96
CA GLU A 118 24.28 19.94 18.76
C GLU A 118 23.04 19.19 19.30
N ILE A 119 22.85 19.27 20.61
CA ILE A 119 21.65 18.78 21.28
C ILE A 119 20.74 19.96 21.54
N PRO A 120 19.52 19.99 20.95
CA PRO A 120 18.56 21.08 21.12
C PRO A 120 18.09 21.21 22.57
N ASP A 121 17.83 22.46 22.99
CA ASP A 121 17.38 22.78 24.36
C ASP A 121 15.98 22.24 24.66
N GLU A 122 15.17 22.04 23.65
CA GLU A 122 13.83 21.44 23.77
C GLU A 122 13.82 20.01 24.33
N LEU A 123 14.94 19.33 24.31
CA LEU A 123 15.10 18.00 24.89
C LEU A 123 15.30 18.06 26.42
N ASP A 124 15.60 19.23 27.01
CA ASP A 124 15.72 19.34 28.45
C ASP A 124 14.34 19.27 29.12
N SER A 125 14.24 18.46 30.16
CA SER A 125 13.02 18.21 30.92
C SER A 125 11.92 17.49 30.11
N LEU A 126 12.26 16.84 29.01
CA LEU A 126 11.34 16.02 28.21
C LEU A 126 10.92 14.79 28.99
N SER A 127 9.63 14.46 28.97
CA SER A 127 9.06 13.20 29.43
C SER A 127 8.06 12.65 28.40
N MET A 128 8.26 11.42 27.96
CA MET A 128 7.40 10.77 26.98
C MET A 128 7.02 9.36 27.43
N THR A 129 5.82 8.94 27.07
CA THR A 129 5.32 7.57 27.23
C THR A 129 4.67 7.16 25.94
N PRO A 130 4.96 5.97 25.40
CA PRO A 130 4.24 5.46 24.23
C PRO A 130 2.73 5.44 24.47
N GLN A 131 1.96 5.88 23.50
CA GLN A 131 0.50 5.92 23.59
C GLN A 131 -0.10 4.52 23.44
N TYR A 132 0.38 3.76 22.46
CA TYR A 132 -0.09 2.40 22.19
C TYR A 132 0.95 1.36 22.63
N PRO A 133 0.50 0.27 23.30
CA PRO A 133 1.42 -0.76 23.79
C PRO A 133 2.04 -1.62 22.70
N LEU A 134 1.39 -1.76 21.54
CA LEU A 134 1.89 -2.52 20.38
C LEU A 134 2.26 -1.55 19.25
N ARG A 135 3.49 -1.63 18.76
CA ARG A 135 4.02 -0.76 17.71
C ARG A 135 4.95 -1.58 16.83
N GLY A 136 4.45 -2.08 15.71
CA GLY A 136 5.21 -3.06 14.96
C GLY A 136 5.07 -2.98 13.44
N HIS A 137 5.90 -3.78 12.79
CA HIS A 137 5.91 -3.90 11.33
C HIS A 137 6.15 -5.34 10.92
N GLN A 138 5.44 -5.78 9.87
CA GLN A 138 5.77 -7.04 9.23
C GLN A 138 6.97 -6.85 8.29
N LEU A 139 7.94 -7.73 8.39
CA LEU A 139 9.07 -7.83 7.47
C LEU A 139 8.99 -9.17 6.74
N GLY A 140 8.15 -9.20 5.72
CA GLY A 140 7.97 -10.39 4.91
C GLY A 140 9.17 -10.65 3.99
N TYR A 141 9.45 -11.90 3.70
CA TYR A 141 10.52 -12.34 2.78
C TYR A 141 10.01 -13.36 1.75
N ARG A 142 8.80 -13.14 1.28
CA ARG A 142 8.16 -13.99 0.27
C ARG A 142 8.74 -13.79 -1.12
N ASP A 143 8.46 -14.71 -2.02
CA ASP A 143 8.85 -14.63 -3.44
C ASP A 143 8.37 -13.33 -4.12
N LYS A 144 7.23 -12.83 -3.69
CA LYS A 144 6.58 -11.65 -4.28
C LYS A 144 7.02 -10.30 -3.73
N ASN A 145 7.94 -10.25 -2.77
CA ASN A 145 8.42 -8.99 -2.23
C ASN A 145 9.27 -8.23 -3.24
N ASN A 146 9.28 -6.91 -3.13
CA ASN A 146 10.11 -6.08 -3.98
C ASN A 146 11.52 -5.82 -3.40
N THR A 147 11.78 -6.19 -2.15
CA THR A 147 13.04 -5.87 -1.47
C THR A 147 13.51 -7.00 -0.55
N TYR A 148 12.70 -7.38 0.44
CA TYR A 148 13.11 -8.31 1.51
C TYR A 148 13.53 -9.69 1.01
N GLY A 149 12.99 -10.11 -0.12
CA GLY A 149 13.38 -11.36 -0.78
C GLY A 149 14.83 -11.39 -1.31
N ALA A 150 15.58 -10.30 -1.22
CA ALA A 150 16.99 -10.21 -1.59
C ALA A 150 17.92 -9.88 -0.41
N TRP A 151 17.36 -9.74 0.82
CA TRP A 151 18.12 -9.32 1.99
C TRP A 151 18.76 -10.51 2.71
N SER A 152 19.98 -10.28 3.21
CA SER A 152 20.61 -11.12 4.21
C SER A 152 20.26 -10.64 5.63
N LYS A 153 20.64 -11.41 6.64
CA LYS A 153 20.48 -11.00 8.04
C LYS A 153 21.10 -9.63 8.38
N LYS A 154 22.10 -9.19 7.64
CA LYS A 154 22.73 -7.88 7.85
C LYS A 154 21.82 -6.72 7.45
N GLU A 155 21.13 -6.84 6.33
CA GLU A 155 20.18 -5.84 5.88
C GLU A 155 18.95 -5.82 6.80
N PHE A 156 18.46 -6.99 7.23
CA PHE A 156 17.40 -7.07 8.25
C PHE A 156 17.80 -6.42 9.57
N GLU A 157 19.03 -6.71 10.10
CA GLU A 157 19.47 -6.06 11.35
C GLU A 157 19.55 -4.55 11.23
N ALA A 158 20.07 -4.03 10.12
CA ALA A 158 20.16 -2.59 9.90
C ALA A 158 18.76 -1.94 9.86
N TYR A 159 17.80 -2.59 9.22
CA TYR A 159 16.45 -2.06 9.09
C TYR A 159 15.63 -2.18 10.39
N ILE A 160 15.79 -3.27 11.14
CA ILE A 160 15.21 -3.45 12.47
C ILE A 160 15.75 -2.37 13.43
N GLU A 161 17.06 -2.03 13.36
CA GLU A 161 17.65 -0.91 14.10
C GLU A 161 16.94 0.40 13.75
N ASP A 162 16.72 0.69 12.46
CA ASP A 162 16.05 1.91 12.00
C ASP A 162 14.61 2.00 12.51
N LEU A 163 13.83 0.92 12.47
CA LEU A 163 12.46 0.86 12.98
C LEU A 163 12.40 1.04 14.50
N ALA A 164 13.32 0.40 15.24
CA ALA A 164 13.42 0.56 16.69
C ALA A 164 13.74 2.02 17.10
N LEU A 165 14.51 2.77 16.30
CA LEU A 165 14.81 4.18 16.54
C LEU A 165 13.57 5.09 16.40
N PHE A 166 12.49 4.62 15.79
CA PHE A 166 11.19 5.34 15.76
C PHE A 166 10.14 4.74 16.69
N GLY A 167 10.53 3.87 17.62
CA GLY A 167 9.68 3.40 18.72
C GLY A 167 8.97 2.08 18.45
N ALA A 168 9.29 1.38 17.37
CA ALA A 168 8.77 0.03 17.15
C ALA A 168 9.23 -0.91 18.28
N ASN A 169 8.31 -1.75 18.77
CA ASN A 169 8.56 -2.74 19.81
C ASN A 169 8.19 -4.18 19.39
N ALA A 170 7.75 -4.38 18.15
CA ALA A 170 7.41 -5.68 17.61
C ALA A 170 7.78 -5.79 16.13
N ILE A 171 8.25 -6.97 15.71
CA ILE A 171 8.43 -7.31 14.29
C ILE A 171 7.74 -8.62 14.02
N GLU A 172 6.91 -8.64 12.98
CA GLU A 172 6.23 -9.84 12.51
C GLU A 172 6.97 -10.45 11.33
N LEU A 173 7.34 -11.70 11.48
CA LEU A 173 8.00 -12.52 10.47
C LEU A 173 7.00 -13.41 9.73
N LEU A 174 7.45 -14.00 8.63
CA LEU A 174 6.74 -15.04 7.91
C LEU A 174 7.41 -16.39 8.16
N PRO A 175 6.65 -17.51 8.18
CA PRO A 175 7.26 -18.84 8.19
C PRO A 175 7.96 -19.09 6.85
N PRO A 176 8.90 -20.07 6.79
CA PRO A 176 9.56 -20.42 5.55
C PRO A 176 8.62 -20.85 4.43
N LYS A 177 7.47 -21.41 4.76
CA LYS A 177 6.41 -21.79 3.82
C LYS A 177 5.17 -20.93 4.05
N THR A 178 4.75 -20.21 3.01
CA THR A 178 3.54 -19.40 2.98
C THR A 178 2.60 -19.88 1.87
N ASP A 179 1.62 -19.05 1.50
CA ASP A 179 0.75 -19.23 0.33
C ASP A 179 1.52 -19.11 -1.00
N ASP A 180 2.70 -18.53 -1.00
CA ASP A 180 3.58 -18.47 -2.17
C ASP A 180 4.19 -19.84 -2.48
N ARG A 181 4.41 -20.10 -3.78
CA ARG A 181 4.88 -21.41 -4.24
C ARG A 181 6.33 -21.71 -3.88
N LEU A 182 7.17 -20.67 -3.91
CA LEU A 182 8.62 -20.74 -3.76
C LEU A 182 9.12 -19.56 -2.95
N TYR A 183 10.31 -19.68 -2.42
CA TYR A 183 11.08 -18.56 -1.92
C TYR A 183 11.58 -17.70 -3.07
N SER A 184 11.90 -16.45 -2.80
CA SER A 184 12.65 -15.64 -3.76
C SER A 184 13.94 -16.32 -4.17
N ALA A 185 14.18 -16.42 -5.48
CA ALA A 185 15.45 -16.92 -6.02
C ALA A 185 16.66 -16.01 -5.66
N LEU A 186 16.37 -14.82 -5.14
CA LEU A 186 17.38 -13.84 -4.73
C LEU A 186 17.82 -14.02 -3.27
N PHE A 187 17.17 -14.90 -2.49
CA PHE A 187 17.53 -15.15 -1.09
C PHE A 187 18.98 -15.64 -1.00
N PRO A 188 19.83 -14.94 -0.22
CA PRO A 188 21.23 -15.34 -0.06
C PRO A 188 21.44 -16.48 0.97
N GLU A 189 20.42 -16.79 1.79
CA GLU A 189 20.50 -17.71 2.92
C GLU A 189 19.30 -18.68 2.91
N ASP A 190 19.38 -19.78 3.66
CA ASP A 190 18.23 -20.67 3.85
C ASP A 190 17.12 -19.94 4.62
N PRO A 191 15.85 -19.96 4.18
CA PRO A 191 14.76 -19.20 4.82
C PRO A 191 14.50 -19.59 6.28
N MET A 192 14.70 -20.87 6.67
CA MET A 192 14.55 -21.30 8.05
C MET A 192 15.68 -20.75 8.93
N GLU A 193 16.93 -20.80 8.43
CA GLU A 193 18.07 -20.22 9.13
C GLU A 193 17.92 -18.70 9.26
N LEU A 194 17.47 -18.02 8.20
CA LEU A 194 17.24 -16.58 8.22
C LEU A 194 16.16 -16.20 9.24
N MET A 195 15.02 -16.89 9.25
CA MET A 195 13.95 -16.66 10.23
C MET A 195 14.49 -16.77 11.67
N CYS A 196 15.26 -17.83 11.96
CA CYS A 196 15.85 -18.03 13.29
C CYS A 196 16.84 -16.94 13.67
N GLU A 197 17.70 -16.50 12.73
CA GLU A 197 18.67 -15.42 12.98
C GLU A 197 17.99 -14.07 13.15
N VAL A 198 16.96 -13.76 12.34
CA VAL A 198 16.20 -12.50 12.46
C VAL A 198 15.41 -12.47 13.78
N SER A 199 14.85 -13.60 14.24
CA SER A 199 14.23 -13.71 15.56
C SER A 199 15.20 -13.32 16.69
N LYS A 200 16.47 -13.77 16.64
CA LYS A 200 17.51 -13.36 17.60
C LYS A 200 17.84 -11.87 17.51
N ILE A 201 17.87 -11.33 16.28
CA ILE A 201 18.13 -9.91 16.05
C ILE A 201 17.03 -9.08 16.69
N ILE A 202 15.75 -9.37 16.41
CA ILE A 202 14.59 -8.68 16.97
C ILE A 202 14.67 -8.69 18.51
N HIS A 203 14.82 -9.87 19.09
CA HIS A 203 14.94 -10.02 20.53
C HIS A 203 16.13 -9.22 21.12
N SER A 204 17.23 -9.09 20.38
CA SER A 204 18.42 -8.34 20.83
C SER A 204 18.18 -6.82 20.91
N TYR A 205 17.17 -6.29 20.23
CA TYR A 205 16.69 -4.91 20.34
C TYR A 205 15.57 -4.75 21.38
N GLY A 206 15.28 -5.79 22.15
CA GLY A 206 14.21 -5.82 23.15
C GLY A 206 12.82 -5.81 22.54
N MET A 207 12.68 -6.15 21.27
CA MET A 207 11.40 -6.19 20.56
C MET A 207 10.77 -7.57 20.66
N ASP A 208 9.44 -7.60 20.58
CA ASP A 208 8.68 -8.83 20.52
C ASP A 208 8.72 -9.44 19.12
N VAL A 209 8.86 -10.76 19.06
CA VAL A 209 8.88 -11.55 17.82
C VAL A 209 7.47 -12.05 17.55
N TRP A 210 6.88 -11.62 16.46
CA TRP A 210 5.59 -12.11 15.99
C TRP A 210 5.76 -12.98 14.76
N LEU A 211 4.80 -13.86 14.51
CA LEU A 211 4.79 -14.72 13.32
C LEU A 211 3.39 -14.72 12.69
N TRP A 212 3.26 -14.22 11.49
CA TRP A 212 2.07 -14.40 10.67
C TRP A 212 2.09 -15.80 10.07
N TYR A 213 1.13 -16.66 10.44
CA TYR A 213 1.16 -18.07 10.06
C TYR A 213 -0.17 -18.54 9.50
N PRO A 214 -0.39 -18.40 8.17
CA PRO A 214 -1.65 -18.76 7.53
C PRO A 214 -1.85 -20.26 7.41
N ASN A 215 -3.10 -20.66 7.18
CA ASN A 215 -3.50 -21.99 6.82
C ASN A 215 -3.40 -22.15 5.30
N VAL A 216 -2.39 -22.87 4.80
CA VAL A 216 -2.07 -22.96 3.36
C VAL A 216 -2.25 -24.36 2.78
N GLY A 217 -2.88 -25.27 3.53
CA GLY A 217 -3.25 -26.60 3.05
C GLY A 217 -4.27 -26.56 1.91
N ARG A 218 -4.11 -27.43 0.93
CA ARG A 218 -4.99 -27.43 -0.26
C ARG A 218 -6.32 -28.15 -0.04
N ASP A 219 -6.33 -29.13 0.86
CA ASP A 219 -7.50 -29.95 1.15
C ASP A 219 -7.45 -30.42 2.61
N TYR A 220 -8.16 -29.72 3.46
CA TYR A 220 -8.26 -30.05 4.89
C TYR A 220 -9.27 -31.17 5.17
N HIS A 221 -9.96 -31.73 4.17
CA HIS A 221 -10.68 -32.99 4.28
C HIS A 221 -9.75 -34.21 4.18
N ASP A 222 -8.52 -34.01 3.69
CA ASP A 222 -7.47 -35.03 3.70
C ASP A 222 -6.68 -34.98 5.03
N PHE A 223 -6.82 -35.98 5.87
CA PHE A 223 -6.04 -36.09 7.12
C PHE A 223 -4.53 -35.99 6.89
N GLY A 224 -4.02 -36.51 5.78
CA GLY A 224 -2.61 -36.36 5.42
C GLY A 224 -2.20 -34.93 5.13
N CYS A 225 -3.13 -34.04 4.74
CA CYS A 225 -2.88 -32.62 4.63
C CYS A 225 -2.71 -32.00 6.02
N ILE A 226 -3.60 -32.32 6.95
CA ILE A 226 -3.55 -31.86 8.35
C ILE A 226 -2.24 -32.31 9.01
N ASP A 227 -1.90 -33.59 8.89
CA ASP A 227 -0.65 -34.14 9.49
C ASP A 227 0.59 -33.41 8.98
N ARG A 228 0.64 -33.08 7.67
CA ARG A 228 1.76 -32.30 7.10
C ARG A 228 1.82 -30.87 7.62
N GLU A 229 0.68 -30.23 7.80
CA GLU A 229 0.59 -28.88 8.38
C GLU A 229 1.03 -28.90 9.85
N MET A 230 0.63 -29.87 10.63
CA MET A 230 1.04 -30.07 12.03
C MET A 230 2.56 -30.28 12.14
N GLU A 231 3.12 -31.13 11.29
CA GLU A 231 4.56 -31.41 11.28
C GLU A 231 5.38 -30.18 10.86
N GLU A 232 4.91 -29.42 9.87
CA GLU A 232 5.57 -28.18 9.45
C GLU A 232 5.56 -27.14 10.58
N ARG A 233 4.46 -26.97 11.28
CA ARG A 233 4.39 -26.07 12.44
C ARG A 233 5.30 -26.51 13.57
N ARG A 234 5.34 -27.80 13.86
CA ARG A 234 6.30 -28.37 14.84
C ARG A 234 7.74 -28.05 14.46
N ARG A 235 8.07 -28.22 13.20
CA ARG A 235 9.41 -27.90 12.67
C ARG A 235 9.75 -26.42 12.84
N VAL A 236 8.82 -25.52 12.54
CA VAL A 236 9.04 -24.08 12.67
C VAL A 236 9.13 -23.66 14.14
N PHE A 237 8.16 -24.05 14.97
CA PHE A 237 8.13 -23.64 16.39
C PHE A 237 9.30 -24.20 17.19
N SER A 238 9.76 -25.42 16.91
CA SER A 238 10.94 -25.98 17.57
C SER A 238 12.25 -25.33 17.12
N ALA A 239 12.31 -24.71 15.93
CA ALA A 239 13.51 -24.09 15.38
C ALA A 239 13.68 -22.63 15.77
N ILE A 240 12.59 -21.85 15.76
CA ILE A 240 12.63 -20.41 16.07
C ILE A 240 12.98 -20.19 17.56
N PRO A 241 14.04 -19.43 17.88
CA PRO A 241 14.52 -19.35 19.26
C PRO A 241 13.67 -18.42 20.15
N TYR A 242 13.03 -17.41 19.58
CA TYR A 242 12.17 -16.45 20.26
C TYR A 242 10.88 -16.28 19.46
N LEU A 243 9.75 -16.39 20.11
CA LEU A 243 8.42 -16.17 19.54
C LEU A 243 7.46 -15.75 20.65
N ASP A 244 6.98 -14.52 20.58
CA ASP A 244 6.13 -13.91 21.61
C ASP A 244 4.64 -13.94 21.22
N ALA A 245 4.33 -13.96 19.92
CA ALA A 245 2.94 -14.09 19.46
C ALA A 245 2.84 -14.63 18.02
N MET A 246 1.68 -15.20 17.71
CA MET A 246 1.31 -15.69 16.39
C MET A 246 0.00 -15.05 15.93
N LEU A 247 -0.05 -14.60 14.66
CA LEU A 247 -1.28 -14.19 13.96
C LEU A 247 -1.69 -15.27 12.96
N VAL A 248 -2.94 -15.71 13.03
CA VAL A 248 -3.54 -16.64 12.08
C VAL A 248 -4.70 -15.95 11.34
N PRO A 249 -4.55 -15.62 10.04
CA PRO A 249 -5.68 -15.24 9.22
C PRO A 249 -6.58 -16.47 8.97
N LEU A 250 -7.89 -16.30 9.15
CA LEU A 250 -8.81 -17.46 9.11
C LEU A 250 -9.31 -17.79 7.71
N GLY A 251 -9.37 -16.80 6.81
CA GLY A 251 -9.98 -16.95 5.49
C GLY A 251 -9.09 -16.58 4.31
N ASP A 252 -8.09 -15.72 4.48
CA ASP A 252 -7.16 -15.31 3.41
C ASP A 252 -5.72 -15.21 3.94
N PRO A 253 -4.82 -16.08 3.49
CA PRO A 253 -5.07 -17.28 2.64
C PRO A 253 -5.71 -18.43 3.42
N GLY A 254 -6.36 -19.36 2.70
CA GLY A 254 -6.85 -20.63 3.27
C GLY A 254 -8.30 -20.93 2.99
N SER A 255 -9.19 -19.97 2.96
CA SER A 255 -10.63 -20.11 2.65
C SER A 255 -11.38 -21.17 3.47
N LEU A 256 -10.96 -21.39 4.73
CA LEU A 256 -11.63 -22.31 5.64
C LEU A 256 -12.91 -21.68 6.19
N TRP A 257 -13.89 -22.51 6.49
CA TRP A 257 -15.05 -22.11 7.28
C TRP A 257 -14.59 -21.78 8.73
N PRO A 258 -15.13 -20.74 9.38
CA PRO A 258 -14.61 -20.28 10.67
C PRO A 258 -14.53 -21.36 11.76
N THR A 259 -15.55 -22.23 11.84
CA THR A 259 -15.55 -23.37 12.79
C THR A 259 -14.36 -24.30 12.56
N ASP A 260 -14.07 -24.64 11.30
CA ASP A 260 -12.97 -25.53 10.95
C ASP A 260 -11.63 -24.84 11.14
N ALA A 261 -11.53 -23.56 10.76
CA ALA A 261 -10.32 -22.76 10.94
C ALA A 261 -9.96 -22.57 12.42
N MET A 262 -10.95 -22.32 13.29
CA MET A 262 -10.75 -22.21 14.74
C MET A 262 -10.31 -23.53 15.35
N CYS A 263 -10.99 -24.65 15.02
CA CYS A 263 -10.64 -25.98 15.48
C CYS A 263 -9.21 -26.38 15.07
N LEU A 264 -8.84 -26.13 13.83
CA LEU A 264 -7.50 -26.43 13.33
C LEU A 264 -6.44 -25.57 14.03
N THR A 265 -6.74 -24.28 14.23
CA THR A 265 -5.82 -23.33 14.88
C THR A 265 -5.59 -23.72 16.34
N GLU A 266 -6.61 -24.18 17.07
CA GLU A 266 -6.45 -24.67 18.45
C GLU A 266 -5.40 -25.79 18.54
N HIS A 267 -5.42 -26.76 17.62
CA HIS A 267 -4.38 -27.80 17.56
C HIS A 267 -2.98 -27.24 17.27
N PHE A 268 -2.88 -26.19 16.45
CA PHE A 268 -1.58 -25.53 16.21
C PHE A 268 -1.08 -24.79 17.45
N VAL A 269 -1.98 -24.23 18.24
CA VAL A 269 -1.65 -23.57 19.52
C VAL A 269 -1.12 -24.58 20.54
N GLU A 270 -1.67 -25.79 20.57
CA GLU A 270 -1.11 -26.87 21.43
C GLU A 270 0.37 -27.11 21.08
N ILE A 271 0.70 -27.18 19.79
CA ILE A 271 2.10 -27.37 19.35
C ILE A 271 2.94 -26.12 19.66
N LEU A 272 2.40 -24.91 19.44
CA LEU A 272 3.10 -23.67 19.74
C LEU A 272 3.52 -23.63 21.20
N HIS A 273 2.61 -23.95 22.11
CA HIS A 273 2.86 -23.88 23.55
C HIS A 273 3.77 -25.01 24.08
N GLU A 274 4.02 -26.09 23.30
CA GLU A 274 5.07 -27.06 23.63
C GLU A 274 6.48 -26.41 23.64
N TYR A 275 6.70 -25.40 22.79
CA TYR A 275 8.00 -24.73 22.58
C TYR A 275 8.02 -23.28 23.10
N HIS A 276 6.91 -22.57 23.01
CA HIS A 276 6.73 -21.16 23.39
C HIS A 276 5.48 -21.01 24.26
N PRO A 277 5.54 -21.44 25.54
CA PRO A 277 4.33 -21.52 26.41
C PRO A 277 3.64 -20.19 26.70
N GLU A 278 4.37 -19.08 26.58
CA GLU A 278 3.82 -17.74 26.86
C GLU A 278 3.40 -16.99 25.58
N ALA A 279 3.56 -17.60 24.39
CA ALA A 279 3.22 -16.95 23.14
C ALA A 279 1.72 -16.71 23.00
N GLY A 280 1.33 -15.44 22.75
CA GLY A 280 -0.04 -15.06 22.47
C GLY A 280 -0.51 -15.50 21.08
N VAL A 281 -1.82 -15.67 20.92
CA VAL A 281 -2.42 -16.08 19.64
C VAL A 281 -3.52 -15.12 19.25
N TRP A 282 -3.41 -14.61 18.04
CA TRP A 282 -4.32 -13.65 17.46
C TRP A 282 -4.97 -14.24 16.21
N VAL A 283 -6.26 -13.96 16.01
CA VAL A 283 -7.00 -14.40 14.83
C VAL A 283 -7.55 -13.20 14.08
N ALA A 284 -7.57 -13.28 12.74
CA ALA A 284 -8.15 -12.23 11.89
C ALA A 284 -9.30 -12.78 11.05
N PRO A 285 -10.48 -12.13 11.03
CA PRO A 285 -11.57 -12.47 10.11
C PRO A 285 -11.29 -11.98 8.68
N GLN A 286 -10.03 -11.99 8.28
CA GLN A 286 -9.58 -11.59 6.96
C GLN A 286 -10.06 -12.60 5.92
N HIS A 287 -10.86 -12.13 4.94
CA HIS A 287 -11.35 -13.01 3.87
C HIS A 287 -11.68 -12.25 2.60
N PHE A 288 -10.95 -12.53 1.53
CA PHE A 288 -11.10 -11.84 0.24
C PHE A 288 -12.46 -12.08 -0.44
N GLN A 289 -13.04 -13.27 -0.33
CA GLN A 289 -14.32 -13.64 -0.92
C GLN A 289 -15.11 -14.59 -0.01
N PRO A 290 -15.59 -14.12 1.14
CA PRO A 290 -16.31 -14.98 2.08
C PRO A 290 -17.63 -15.49 1.47
N GLU A 291 -18.01 -16.72 1.83
CA GLU A 291 -19.34 -17.26 1.54
C GLU A 291 -20.39 -16.63 2.49
N PRO A 292 -21.68 -16.57 2.07
CA PRO A 292 -22.75 -16.07 2.93
C PRO A 292 -22.79 -16.80 4.29
N GLY A 293 -22.84 -16.04 5.38
CA GLY A 293 -22.82 -16.56 6.75
C GLY A 293 -21.43 -16.83 7.34
N TRP A 294 -20.36 -16.62 6.58
CA TRP A 294 -18.99 -16.82 7.06
C TRP A 294 -18.68 -15.91 8.26
N TYR A 295 -18.98 -14.61 8.13
CA TYR A 295 -18.78 -13.64 9.22
C TYR A 295 -19.69 -13.90 10.41
N ASP A 296 -20.95 -14.24 10.19
CA ASP A 296 -21.88 -14.62 11.28
C ASP A 296 -21.30 -15.79 12.08
N THR A 297 -20.79 -16.82 11.38
CA THR A 297 -20.16 -17.97 12.03
C THR A 297 -18.88 -17.58 12.77
N PHE A 298 -18.05 -16.67 12.21
CA PHE A 298 -16.88 -16.14 12.91
C PHE A 298 -17.29 -15.50 14.25
N TYR A 299 -18.31 -14.63 14.25
CA TYR A 299 -18.78 -13.99 15.47
C TYR A 299 -19.41 -15.00 16.45
N GLU A 300 -20.09 -16.04 15.97
CA GLU A 300 -20.59 -17.12 16.82
C GLU A 300 -19.45 -17.90 17.50
N GLU A 301 -18.37 -18.17 16.80
CA GLU A 301 -17.20 -18.88 17.34
C GLU A 301 -16.43 -17.99 18.33
N ILE A 302 -16.18 -16.73 18.03
CA ILE A 302 -15.44 -15.83 18.91
C ILE A 302 -16.25 -15.49 20.18
N ALA A 303 -17.59 -15.50 20.10
CA ALA A 303 -18.47 -15.31 21.26
C ALA A 303 -18.40 -16.44 22.30
N LYS A 304 -17.82 -17.58 21.94
CA LYS A 304 -17.52 -18.67 22.91
C LYS A 304 -16.32 -18.34 23.79
N GLU A 305 -15.60 -17.26 23.52
CA GLU A 305 -14.41 -16.78 24.22
C GLU A 305 -13.34 -17.86 24.45
N PRO A 306 -12.86 -18.55 23.39
CA PRO A 306 -11.83 -19.58 23.55
C PRO A 306 -10.62 -19.12 24.36
N ASP A 307 -10.17 -19.92 25.32
CA ASP A 307 -9.08 -19.55 26.22
C ASP A 307 -7.73 -19.37 25.55
N TRP A 308 -7.53 -20.03 24.41
CA TRP A 308 -6.29 -19.97 23.65
C TRP A 308 -6.17 -18.70 22.77
N ILE A 309 -7.24 -17.93 22.57
CA ILE A 309 -7.21 -16.67 21.80
C ILE A 309 -6.85 -15.53 22.75
N THR A 310 -5.76 -14.83 22.44
CA THR A 310 -5.32 -13.62 23.14
C THR A 310 -6.09 -12.40 22.67
N GLY A 311 -6.29 -12.26 21.35
CA GLY A 311 -6.98 -11.10 20.78
C GLY A 311 -7.44 -11.33 19.34
N VAL A 312 -8.08 -10.32 18.79
CA VAL A 312 -8.58 -10.28 17.41
C VAL A 312 -7.82 -9.21 16.63
N CYS A 313 -7.55 -9.49 15.37
CA CYS A 313 -6.87 -8.57 14.50
C CYS A 313 -7.86 -7.96 13.51
N PHE A 314 -7.91 -6.64 13.40
CA PHE A 314 -8.53 -5.92 12.29
C PHE A 314 -7.54 -5.94 11.12
N ALA A 315 -7.92 -6.53 10.00
CA ALA A 315 -7.03 -6.83 8.89
C ALA A 315 -7.60 -6.36 7.53
N PRO A 316 -6.77 -6.30 6.48
CA PRO A 316 -7.26 -6.06 5.12
C PRO A 316 -8.34 -7.07 4.70
N TRP A 317 -9.24 -6.66 3.83
CA TRP A 317 -10.32 -7.49 3.29
C TRP A 317 -11.40 -7.91 4.31
N GLU A 318 -11.53 -7.16 5.38
CA GLU A 318 -12.69 -7.27 6.27
C GLU A 318 -13.86 -6.46 5.72
N GLN A 319 -15.08 -7.01 5.85
CA GLN A 319 -16.30 -6.31 5.41
C GLN A 319 -16.81 -5.31 6.45
N ASP A 320 -16.54 -5.57 7.72
CA ASP A 320 -16.94 -4.70 8.82
C ASP A 320 -15.92 -3.58 9.01
N SER A 321 -16.36 -2.38 9.34
CA SER A 321 -15.48 -1.34 9.82
C SER A 321 -14.90 -1.71 11.19
N ILE A 322 -13.86 -1.01 11.61
CA ILE A 322 -13.24 -1.28 12.92
C ILE A 322 -14.22 -1.01 14.08
N GLU A 323 -15.11 -0.02 13.94
CA GLU A 323 -16.18 0.26 14.90
C GLU A 323 -17.16 -0.91 14.97
N GLU A 324 -17.58 -1.44 13.81
CA GLU A 324 -18.49 -2.58 13.73
C GLU A 324 -17.86 -3.84 14.32
N LEU A 325 -16.59 -4.10 14.02
CA LEU A 325 -15.82 -5.18 14.64
C LEU A 325 -15.78 -5.01 16.16
N TYR A 326 -15.41 -3.83 16.65
CA TYR A 326 -15.35 -3.51 18.08
C TYR A 326 -16.70 -3.74 18.77
N GLU A 327 -17.82 -3.31 18.17
CA GLU A 327 -19.15 -3.47 18.73
C GLU A 327 -19.62 -4.94 18.79
N LYS A 328 -19.27 -5.73 17.76
CA LYS A 328 -19.65 -7.15 17.64
C LYS A 328 -18.82 -8.09 18.52
N LEU A 329 -17.60 -7.70 18.89
CA LEU A 329 -16.73 -8.54 19.72
C LEU A 329 -17.18 -8.60 21.18
N PRO A 330 -16.97 -9.75 21.88
CA PRO A 330 -17.05 -9.84 23.34
C PRO A 330 -16.11 -8.85 24.04
N GLU A 331 -16.49 -8.39 25.23
CA GLU A 331 -15.72 -7.43 26.04
C GLU A 331 -14.26 -7.86 26.23
N LYS A 332 -14.01 -9.16 26.47
CA LYS A 332 -12.69 -9.78 26.58
C LYS A 332 -11.74 -9.38 25.43
N TYR A 333 -12.23 -9.30 24.20
CA TYR A 333 -11.42 -9.06 23.02
C TYR A 333 -11.41 -7.59 22.59
N ARG A 334 -12.38 -6.76 23.02
CA ARG A 334 -12.40 -5.31 22.73
C ARG A 334 -11.16 -4.60 23.24
N GLU A 335 -10.63 -5.03 24.39
CA GLU A 335 -9.39 -4.50 24.96
C GLU A 335 -8.12 -5.08 24.31
N ASN A 336 -8.26 -6.01 23.37
CA ASN A 336 -7.19 -6.71 22.70
C ASN A 336 -7.44 -6.81 21.19
N ILE A 337 -7.80 -5.71 20.56
CA ILE A 337 -7.83 -5.59 19.11
C ILE A 337 -6.46 -5.10 18.64
N ARG A 338 -5.83 -5.82 17.74
CA ARG A 338 -4.64 -5.39 17.03
C ARG A 338 -5.03 -4.90 15.65
N ASN A 339 -4.49 -3.76 15.21
CA ASN A 339 -4.61 -3.33 13.82
C ASN A 339 -3.52 -3.97 12.94
N TYR A 340 -3.87 -4.35 11.71
CA TYR A 340 -2.98 -4.90 10.69
C TYR A 340 -3.15 -4.13 9.39
N PRO A 341 -2.80 -2.82 9.38
CA PRO A 341 -3.06 -1.95 8.25
C PRO A 341 -2.17 -2.28 7.06
N ASP A 342 -2.78 -2.36 5.89
CA ASP A 342 -2.05 -2.49 4.62
C ASP A 342 -1.55 -1.12 4.15
N ILE A 343 -0.32 -0.80 4.49
CA ILE A 343 0.36 0.44 4.09
C ILE A 343 1.28 0.27 2.88
N SER A 344 1.27 -0.92 2.28
CA SER A 344 2.24 -1.37 1.28
C SER A 344 1.80 -1.10 -0.15
N HIS A 345 0.51 -1.15 -0.43
CA HIS A 345 -0.04 -1.10 -1.78
C HIS A 345 -0.59 0.28 -2.13
N ASN A 346 -0.43 0.68 -3.38
CA ASN A 346 -1.00 1.93 -3.90
C ASN A 346 -2.42 1.74 -4.43
N SER A 347 -2.69 0.60 -5.05
CA SER A 347 -3.99 0.19 -5.58
C SER A 347 -4.34 -1.22 -5.13
N ASN A 348 -5.61 -1.57 -5.17
CA ASN A 348 -6.11 -2.90 -4.75
C ASN A 348 -5.68 -3.30 -3.34
N CYS A 349 -5.73 -2.36 -2.42
CA CYS A 349 -5.34 -2.52 -1.03
C CYS A 349 -6.44 -2.06 -0.09
N GLN A 350 -6.19 -2.15 1.20
CA GLN A 350 -7.13 -1.68 2.22
C GLN A 350 -7.37 -0.16 2.14
N PHE A 351 -6.31 0.61 1.84
CA PHE A 351 -6.36 2.08 1.73
C PHE A 351 -5.78 2.54 0.40
N PRO A 352 -6.52 2.39 -0.71
CA PRO A 352 -6.05 2.81 -2.03
C PRO A 352 -5.80 4.32 -2.08
N VAL A 353 -4.99 4.75 -3.03
CA VAL A 353 -4.81 6.18 -3.30
C VAL A 353 -6.15 6.76 -3.74
N GLU A 354 -6.54 7.89 -3.12
CA GLU A 354 -7.82 8.53 -3.38
C GLU A 354 -7.97 8.93 -4.84
N ASN A 355 -9.00 8.40 -5.49
CA ASN A 355 -9.30 8.68 -6.91
C ASN A 355 -8.06 8.72 -7.80
N TRP A 356 -7.19 7.72 -7.67
CA TRP A 356 -5.89 7.69 -8.33
C TRP A 356 -6.00 7.76 -9.85
N ASP A 357 -5.14 8.57 -10.50
CA ASP A 357 -5.14 8.67 -11.96
C ASP A 357 -4.65 7.34 -12.59
N MET A 358 -5.30 6.93 -13.66
CA MET A 358 -4.96 5.70 -14.38
C MET A 358 -3.50 5.65 -14.85
N ALA A 359 -2.91 6.80 -15.18
CA ALA A 359 -1.53 6.87 -15.63
C ALA A 359 -0.57 6.41 -14.55
N PHE A 360 -0.80 6.80 -13.29
CA PHE A 360 -0.03 6.31 -12.14
C PHE A 360 -0.31 4.84 -11.81
N ALA A 361 -1.57 4.41 -11.93
CA ALA A 361 -1.92 3.02 -11.66
C ALA A 361 -1.09 2.05 -12.51
N LEU A 362 -0.79 2.38 -13.77
CA LEU A 362 0.04 1.54 -14.63
C LEU A 362 1.55 1.80 -14.51
N THR A 363 1.99 3.02 -14.26
CA THR A 363 3.42 3.37 -14.20
C THR A 363 4.05 3.17 -12.83
N SER A 364 3.29 3.31 -11.76
CA SER A 364 3.76 3.08 -10.38
C SER A 364 3.29 1.74 -9.82
N GLY A 365 2.25 1.17 -10.41
CA GLY A 365 1.73 -0.14 -10.05
C GLY A 365 1.21 -0.23 -8.61
N ARG A 366 1.14 -1.45 -8.12
CA ARG A 366 0.62 -1.76 -6.80
C ARG A 366 1.61 -1.42 -5.68
N GLU A 367 2.91 -1.62 -5.92
CA GLU A 367 3.96 -1.49 -4.91
C GLU A 367 5.08 -0.53 -5.36
N GLY A 368 4.73 0.59 -5.99
CA GLY A 368 5.65 1.69 -6.22
C GLY A 368 6.02 2.40 -4.90
N TYR A 369 7.04 3.26 -4.91
CA TYR A 369 7.43 4.02 -3.72
C TYR A 369 6.27 4.85 -3.19
N ASN A 370 5.82 4.53 -1.96
CA ASN A 370 4.50 4.89 -1.43
C ASN A 370 4.60 5.87 -0.25
N ALA A 371 5.31 6.98 -0.42
CA ALA A 371 5.34 8.03 0.61
C ALA A 371 4.00 8.81 0.62
N ARG A 372 3.18 8.60 1.67
CA ARG A 372 1.90 9.28 1.91
C ARG A 372 1.73 9.67 3.38
N PRO A 373 2.59 10.56 3.91
CA PRO A 373 2.64 10.83 5.35
C PRO A 373 1.35 11.43 5.91
N GLU A 374 0.67 12.34 5.21
CA GLU A 374 -0.57 12.95 5.69
C GLU A 374 -1.73 11.95 5.69
N LYS A 375 -1.92 11.23 4.59
CA LYS A 375 -2.99 10.24 4.46
C LYS A 375 -2.81 9.09 5.45
N MET A 376 -1.59 8.60 5.63
CA MET A 376 -1.30 7.53 6.59
C MET A 376 -1.53 7.98 8.04
N LYS A 377 -1.20 9.24 8.39
CA LYS A 377 -1.55 9.81 9.71
C LYS A 377 -3.06 9.89 9.90
N ALA A 378 -3.82 10.33 8.91
CA ALA A 378 -5.27 10.41 8.99
C ALA A 378 -5.90 9.02 9.22
N ILE A 379 -5.44 8.00 8.46
CA ILE A 379 -5.87 6.61 8.62
C ILE A 379 -5.53 6.07 10.01
N HIS A 380 -4.28 6.26 10.46
CA HIS A 380 -3.84 5.88 11.80
C HIS A 380 -4.77 6.44 12.87
N ASN A 381 -4.97 7.76 12.88
CA ASN A 381 -5.75 8.43 13.93
C ASN A 381 -7.24 8.05 13.92
N MET A 382 -7.76 7.58 12.80
CA MET A 382 -9.11 7.03 12.70
C MET A 382 -9.23 5.63 13.31
N LEU A 383 -8.25 4.75 13.06
CA LEU A 383 -8.32 3.33 13.39
C LEU A 383 -7.82 3.01 14.79
N GLU A 384 -6.68 3.59 15.17
CA GLU A 384 -5.96 3.18 16.39
C GLU A 384 -6.72 3.40 17.71
N PRO A 385 -7.64 4.37 17.85
CA PRO A 385 -8.43 4.51 19.10
C PRO A 385 -9.21 3.26 19.52
N TYR A 386 -9.45 2.33 18.59
CA TYR A 386 -10.15 1.07 18.85
C TYR A 386 -9.21 -0.10 19.17
N THR A 387 -7.89 0.12 19.19
CA THR A 387 -6.88 -0.93 19.20
C THR A 387 -5.86 -0.77 20.32
N ILE A 388 -5.06 -1.79 20.53
CA ILE A 388 -3.86 -1.72 21.36
C ILE A 388 -2.62 -1.24 20.59
N GLY A 389 -2.81 -0.82 19.34
CA GLY A 389 -1.78 -0.47 18.37
C GLY A 389 -1.69 -1.43 17.20
N SER A 390 -0.64 -1.30 16.41
CA SER A 390 -0.56 -1.93 15.11
C SER A 390 0.69 -2.79 14.88
N ILE A 391 0.58 -3.72 13.93
CA ILE A 391 1.70 -4.26 13.17
C ILE A 391 1.34 -4.09 11.70
N THR A 392 2.01 -3.17 11.00
CA THR A 392 1.68 -2.82 9.63
C THR A 392 2.06 -3.93 8.66
N TYR A 393 1.22 -4.17 7.64
CA TYR A 393 1.57 -5.06 6.54
C TYR A 393 2.60 -4.40 5.62
N SER A 394 3.61 -5.15 5.18
CA SER A 394 4.69 -4.65 4.34
C SER A 394 5.23 -5.70 3.37
N GLU A 395 5.44 -5.28 2.12
CA GLU A 395 6.02 -6.10 1.04
C GLU A 395 7.43 -5.65 0.64
N GLY A 396 7.94 -4.55 1.20
CA GLY A 396 9.27 -4.03 0.89
C GLY A 396 9.54 -2.66 1.49
N ILE A 397 10.66 -2.04 1.15
CA ILE A 397 11.01 -0.69 1.64
C ILE A 397 10.41 0.45 0.82
N HIS A 398 9.58 0.16 -0.18
CA HIS A 398 8.82 1.19 -0.90
C HIS A 398 7.83 1.93 0.00
N ASP A 399 7.46 1.36 1.14
CA ASP A 399 6.61 1.95 2.19
C ASP A 399 7.40 2.42 3.44
N ASP A 400 8.71 2.58 3.34
CA ASP A 400 9.59 2.96 4.45
C ASP A 400 9.11 4.22 5.20
N VAL A 401 8.75 5.27 4.47
CA VAL A 401 8.20 6.51 5.05
C VAL A 401 6.94 6.25 5.86
N ASN A 402 6.03 5.46 5.31
CA ASN A 402 4.75 5.14 5.95
C ASN A 402 4.94 4.32 7.23
N LYS A 403 5.90 3.35 7.25
CA LYS A 403 6.25 2.61 8.47
C LYS A 403 6.79 3.52 9.56
N ILE A 404 7.72 4.39 9.21
CA ILE A 404 8.33 5.31 10.17
C ILE A 404 7.28 6.28 10.74
N LEU A 405 6.40 6.81 9.87
CA LEU A 405 5.29 7.63 10.32
C LEU A 405 4.38 6.85 11.27
N TRP A 406 3.98 5.64 10.87
CA TRP A 406 3.04 4.83 11.65
C TRP A 406 3.59 4.50 13.04
N ALA A 407 4.87 4.09 13.13
CA ALA A 407 5.52 3.84 14.41
C ALA A 407 5.60 5.08 15.30
N ASP A 408 5.86 6.26 14.73
CA ASP A 408 5.91 7.52 15.47
C ASP A 408 4.52 7.96 15.93
N GLN A 409 3.46 7.71 15.13
CA GLN A 409 2.06 7.93 15.52
C GLN A 409 1.60 6.94 16.61
N ASP A 410 1.99 5.67 16.55
CA ASP A 410 1.74 4.69 17.62
C ASP A 410 2.46 5.10 18.91
N PHE A 411 3.61 5.76 18.81
CA PHE A 411 4.33 6.27 19.98
C PHE A 411 3.66 7.52 20.55
N ASP A 412 3.30 8.49 19.69
CA ASP A 412 2.63 9.73 20.05
C ASP A 412 1.81 10.28 18.87
N SER A 413 0.51 10.04 18.86
CA SER A 413 -0.38 10.44 17.75
C SER A 413 -0.57 11.96 17.63
N SER A 414 -0.10 12.75 18.62
CA SER A 414 -0.14 14.21 18.56
C SER A 414 0.99 14.82 17.70
N VAL A 415 2.04 14.07 17.42
CA VAL A 415 3.15 14.50 16.54
C VAL A 415 2.62 14.71 15.13
N THR A 416 3.02 15.82 14.49
CA THR A 416 2.59 16.07 13.10
C THR A 416 3.38 15.22 12.09
N ALA A 417 2.83 15.04 10.90
CA ALA A 417 3.53 14.33 9.83
C ALA A 417 4.84 15.04 9.43
N GLU A 418 4.81 16.38 9.40
CA GLU A 418 5.98 17.22 9.12
C GLU A 418 7.10 17.02 10.15
N GLU A 419 6.75 16.96 11.46
CA GLU A 419 7.71 16.70 12.52
C GLU A 419 8.36 15.32 12.36
N THR A 420 7.57 14.29 12.04
CA THR A 420 8.09 12.95 11.78
C THR A 420 9.00 12.95 10.55
N MET A 421 8.61 13.62 9.46
CA MET A 421 9.44 13.70 8.25
C MET A 421 10.73 14.50 8.48
N ALA A 422 10.70 15.55 9.31
CA ALA A 422 11.91 16.28 9.72
C ALA A 422 12.87 15.35 10.51
N ASP A 423 12.35 14.59 11.48
CA ASP A 423 13.15 13.62 12.23
C ASP A 423 13.71 12.50 11.32
N TYR A 424 12.89 12.01 10.38
CA TYR A 424 13.30 11.01 9.39
C TYR A 424 14.46 11.53 8.52
N ALA A 425 14.31 12.72 7.95
CA ALA A 425 15.32 13.31 7.09
C ALA A 425 16.61 13.63 7.88
N ASN A 426 16.47 14.18 9.09
CA ASN A 426 17.60 14.47 9.97
C ASN A 426 18.38 13.19 10.34
N LEU A 427 17.69 12.15 10.79
CA LEU A 427 18.35 10.93 11.25
C LEU A 427 18.96 10.11 10.11
N PHE A 428 18.21 9.91 9.03
CA PHE A 428 18.53 8.94 7.99
C PHE A 428 19.23 9.52 6.77
N ILE A 429 19.11 10.82 6.51
CA ILE A 429 19.67 11.45 5.31
C ILE A 429 20.80 12.39 5.69
N ASP A 430 20.49 13.57 6.22
CA ASP A 430 21.50 14.55 6.62
C ASP A 430 20.88 15.71 7.41
N SER A 431 21.51 16.16 8.49
CA SER A 431 20.99 17.26 9.30
C SER A 431 21.02 18.63 8.59
N GLU A 432 21.95 18.85 7.67
CA GLU A 432 22.07 20.14 6.98
C GLU A 432 21.01 20.34 5.89
N THR A 433 20.43 19.26 5.40
CA THR A 433 19.44 19.28 4.32
C THR A 433 18.07 18.75 4.77
N SER A 434 17.92 18.43 6.06
CA SER A 434 16.73 17.74 6.58
C SER A 434 15.42 18.50 6.36
N GLU A 435 15.43 19.82 6.52
CA GLU A 435 14.25 20.67 6.35
C GLU A 435 13.70 20.57 4.92
N GLN A 436 14.54 20.79 3.90
CA GLN A 436 14.13 20.71 2.50
C GLN A 436 13.74 19.30 2.08
N VAL A 437 14.45 18.28 2.60
CA VAL A 437 14.10 16.88 2.29
C VAL A 437 12.76 16.51 2.92
N ALA A 438 12.47 16.97 4.13
CA ALA A 438 11.16 16.76 4.77
C ALA A 438 10.03 17.44 3.98
N GLU A 439 10.22 18.67 3.52
CA GLU A 439 9.27 19.35 2.63
C GLU A 439 9.00 18.52 1.38
N PHE A 440 10.04 18.03 0.69
CA PHE A 440 9.84 17.17 -0.50
C PHE A 440 9.14 15.84 -0.18
N LEU A 441 9.35 15.27 1.01
CA LEU A 441 8.63 14.07 1.44
C LEU A 441 7.14 14.32 1.69
N MET A 442 6.78 15.51 2.15
CA MET A 442 5.39 15.95 2.29
C MET A 442 4.77 16.25 0.92
N ASP A 443 5.46 17.07 0.12
CA ASP A 443 4.94 17.52 -1.18
C ASP A 443 4.71 16.39 -2.18
N VAL A 444 5.53 15.33 -2.15
CA VAL A 444 5.43 14.23 -3.12
C VAL A 444 4.13 13.44 -3.02
N GLU A 445 3.44 13.49 -1.88
CA GLU A 445 2.11 12.91 -1.72
C GLU A 445 1.11 13.57 -2.64
N HIS A 446 1.15 14.92 -2.75
CA HIS A 446 0.23 15.72 -3.55
C HIS A 446 0.39 15.57 -5.06
N ASN A 447 1.48 14.95 -5.53
CA ASN A 447 1.60 14.58 -6.93
C ASN A 447 0.50 13.60 -7.39
N TRP A 448 -0.08 12.86 -6.44
CA TRP A 448 -1.12 11.89 -6.73
C TRP A 448 -2.55 12.44 -6.56
N ASP A 449 -2.70 13.71 -6.26
CA ASP A 449 -4.00 14.37 -6.13
C ASP A 449 -4.52 14.80 -7.52
N GLY A 450 -5.75 14.42 -7.83
CA GLY A 450 -6.47 14.84 -9.04
C GLY A 450 -5.91 14.29 -10.35
N PRO A 451 -6.44 14.80 -11.50
CA PRO A 451 -5.97 14.38 -12.82
C PRO A 451 -4.50 14.77 -13.04
N VAL A 452 -3.68 13.81 -13.44
CA VAL A 452 -2.22 14.00 -13.59
C VAL A 452 -1.86 15.13 -14.57
N LEU A 453 -2.63 15.31 -15.65
CA LEU A 453 -2.37 16.36 -16.65
C LEU A 453 -2.70 17.76 -16.14
N GLU A 454 -3.57 17.90 -15.14
CA GLU A 454 -3.99 19.15 -14.55
C GLU A 454 -3.21 19.52 -13.27
N ASN A 455 -2.42 18.59 -12.74
CA ASN A 455 -1.63 18.80 -11.53
C ASN A 455 -0.29 19.47 -11.84
N ASP A 456 -0.27 20.81 -11.85
CA ASP A 456 0.96 21.60 -12.08
C ASP A 456 1.98 21.44 -10.91
N GLY A 457 1.54 20.96 -9.75
CA GLY A 457 2.42 20.68 -8.60
C GLY A 457 3.53 19.70 -8.95
N ILE A 458 3.26 18.74 -9.83
CA ILE A 458 4.23 17.75 -10.31
C ILE A 458 5.42 18.43 -10.98
N ASP A 459 5.18 19.41 -11.86
CA ASP A 459 6.23 20.14 -12.57
C ASP A 459 7.02 21.03 -11.62
N VAL A 460 6.33 21.74 -10.73
CA VAL A 460 6.94 22.62 -9.71
C VAL A 460 7.84 21.82 -8.78
N LEU A 461 7.37 20.68 -8.30
CA LEU A 461 8.15 19.79 -7.42
C LEU A 461 9.38 19.23 -8.14
N TYR A 462 9.23 18.78 -9.39
CA TYR A 462 10.34 18.30 -10.20
C TYR A 462 11.42 19.37 -10.41
N GLU A 463 11.02 20.61 -10.77
CA GLU A 463 11.96 21.73 -10.98
C GLU A 463 12.69 22.13 -9.72
N SER A 464 11.97 22.28 -8.59
CA SER A 464 12.54 22.67 -7.31
C SER A 464 13.48 21.58 -6.78
N PHE A 465 13.08 20.31 -6.82
CA PHE A 465 13.93 19.20 -6.43
C PHE A 465 15.17 19.08 -7.31
N THR A 466 15.04 19.24 -8.64
CA THR A 466 16.18 19.18 -9.57
C THR A 466 17.18 20.32 -9.31
N ALA A 467 16.70 21.49 -8.92
CA ALA A 467 17.59 22.59 -8.51
C ALA A 467 18.31 22.25 -7.19
N PHE A 468 17.58 21.74 -6.20
CA PHE A 468 18.12 21.34 -4.90
C PHE A 468 19.13 20.18 -5.03
N ASP A 469 18.85 19.16 -5.85
CA ASP A 469 19.75 18.01 -6.06
C ASP A 469 21.14 18.43 -6.55
N LYS A 470 21.27 19.56 -7.25
CA LYS A 470 22.58 20.09 -7.67
C LYS A 470 23.42 20.60 -6.51
N THR A 471 22.82 20.97 -5.41
CA THR A 471 23.47 21.59 -4.23
C THR A 471 23.92 20.58 -3.18
N VAL A 472 23.25 19.42 -3.10
CA VAL A 472 23.49 18.45 -2.04
C VAL A 472 24.80 17.68 -2.21
N SER A 473 25.33 17.22 -1.10
CA SER A 473 26.60 16.50 -1.04
C SER A 473 26.55 15.13 -1.75
N LYS A 474 27.70 14.61 -2.14
CA LYS A 474 27.79 13.26 -2.70
C LYS A 474 27.33 12.19 -1.68
N GLN A 475 27.46 12.44 -0.38
CA GLN A 475 27.02 11.51 0.66
C GLN A 475 25.50 11.41 0.65
N VAL A 476 24.78 12.54 0.57
CA VAL A 476 23.31 12.58 0.44
C VAL A 476 22.88 11.87 -0.85
N LYS A 477 23.50 12.17 -1.99
CA LYS A 477 23.18 11.51 -3.28
C LYS A 477 23.37 9.99 -3.26
N ASN A 478 24.26 9.47 -2.42
CA ASN A 478 24.49 8.03 -2.26
C ASN A 478 23.61 7.39 -1.18
N ASN A 479 22.74 8.15 -0.52
CA ASN A 479 21.77 7.62 0.44
C ASN A 479 20.59 6.98 -0.31
N TYR A 480 20.24 5.73 0.02
CA TYR A 480 19.17 5.03 -0.70
C TYR A 480 17.79 5.65 -0.48
N ARG A 481 17.51 6.20 0.71
CA ARG A 481 16.23 6.88 1.00
C ARG A 481 16.07 8.16 0.18
N TYR A 482 17.16 8.94 0.07
CA TYR A 482 17.19 10.09 -0.82
C TYR A 482 17.00 9.70 -2.30
N GLN A 483 17.62 8.60 -2.73
CA GLN A 483 17.45 8.10 -4.09
C GLN A 483 16.04 7.57 -4.36
N MET A 484 15.36 6.97 -3.35
CA MET A 484 13.96 6.54 -3.47
C MET A 484 13.04 7.75 -3.64
N LEU A 485 13.21 8.80 -2.84
CA LEU A 485 12.47 10.06 -3.00
C LEU A 485 12.72 10.67 -4.39
N LYS A 486 13.98 10.77 -4.81
CA LYS A 486 14.34 11.24 -6.15
C LYS A 486 13.67 10.42 -7.24
N LEU A 487 13.72 9.09 -7.13
CA LEU A 487 13.08 8.20 -8.10
C LEU A 487 11.57 8.44 -8.18
N ARG A 488 10.88 8.64 -7.05
CA ARG A 488 9.45 8.94 -7.01
C ARG A 488 9.13 10.24 -7.74
N ILE A 489 9.84 11.32 -7.44
CA ILE A 489 9.63 12.63 -8.09
C ILE A 489 9.86 12.53 -9.60
N LEU A 490 10.93 11.84 -10.01
CA LEU A 490 11.21 11.61 -11.42
C LEU A 490 10.13 10.74 -12.10
N THR A 491 9.64 9.72 -11.42
CA THR A 491 8.59 8.83 -11.94
C THR A 491 7.28 9.58 -12.14
N ASP A 492 6.88 10.40 -11.18
CA ASP A 492 5.65 11.18 -11.25
C ASP A 492 5.70 12.19 -12.42
N TYR A 493 6.80 12.94 -12.53
CA TYR A 493 7.01 13.84 -13.65
C TYR A 493 7.05 13.12 -15.00
N TRP A 494 7.80 12.03 -15.11
CA TRP A 494 7.89 11.23 -16.33
C TRP A 494 6.52 10.66 -16.73
N THR A 495 5.72 10.20 -15.78
CA THR A 495 4.36 9.70 -16.02
C THR A 495 3.47 10.77 -16.64
N LYS A 496 3.50 12.01 -16.09
CA LYS A 496 2.77 13.15 -16.68
C LYS A 496 3.20 13.42 -18.12
N GLN A 497 4.52 13.47 -18.38
CA GLN A 497 5.05 13.73 -19.71
C GLN A 497 4.70 12.60 -20.70
N LYS A 498 4.76 11.33 -20.25
CA LYS A 498 4.38 10.18 -21.05
C LYS A 498 2.89 10.21 -21.37
N TYR A 499 2.05 10.46 -20.40
CA TYR A 499 0.60 10.48 -20.60
C TYR A 499 0.19 11.61 -21.54
N ALA A 500 0.71 12.82 -21.36
CA ALA A 500 0.48 13.94 -22.27
C ALA A 500 0.85 13.60 -23.72
N LYS A 501 2.02 13.01 -23.91
CA LYS A 501 2.49 12.57 -25.25
C LYS A 501 1.58 11.49 -25.84
N ASP A 502 1.21 10.48 -25.04
CA ASP A 502 0.40 9.37 -25.54
C ASP A 502 -1.01 9.84 -25.93
N GLN A 503 -1.60 10.79 -25.18
CA GLN A 503 -2.88 11.42 -25.53
C GLN A 503 -2.78 12.24 -26.82
N GLU A 504 -1.72 13.04 -26.98
CA GLU A 504 -1.49 13.82 -28.20
C GLU A 504 -1.36 12.91 -29.43
N LEU A 505 -0.58 11.83 -29.33
CA LEU A 505 -0.41 10.86 -30.42
C LEU A 505 -1.73 10.16 -30.78
N GLU A 506 -2.56 9.84 -29.80
CA GLU A 506 -3.88 9.27 -30.09
C GLU A 506 -4.78 10.28 -30.79
N GLN A 507 -4.83 11.54 -30.35
CA GLN A 507 -5.59 12.59 -31.03
C GLN A 507 -5.16 12.77 -32.48
N GLN A 508 -3.84 12.80 -32.74
CA GLN A 508 -3.29 12.87 -34.09
C GLN A 508 -3.69 11.67 -34.96
N ALA A 509 -3.60 10.46 -34.37
CA ALA A 509 -4.00 9.24 -35.07
C ALA A 509 -5.50 9.23 -35.41
N ARG A 510 -6.36 9.64 -34.48
CA ARG A 510 -7.81 9.75 -34.67
C ARG A 510 -8.16 10.80 -35.73
N ALA A 511 -7.48 11.95 -35.76
CA ALA A 511 -7.65 12.96 -36.80
C ALA A 511 -7.32 12.43 -38.21
N VAL A 512 -6.34 11.55 -38.35
CA VAL A 512 -6.05 10.87 -39.63
C VAL A 512 -7.18 9.93 -40.04
N LEU A 513 -7.85 9.24 -39.09
CA LEU A 513 -8.96 8.34 -39.40
C LEU A 513 -10.15 9.05 -40.06
N ASP A 514 -10.37 10.34 -39.76
CA ASP A 514 -11.43 11.16 -40.35
C ASP A 514 -11.24 11.40 -41.87
N LEU A 515 -10.04 11.20 -42.38
CA LEU A 515 -9.71 11.33 -43.79
C LEU A 515 -9.97 10.06 -44.59
N ALA A 516 -10.55 9.01 -44.01
CA ALA A 516 -10.71 7.70 -44.63
C ALA A 516 -11.46 7.73 -45.98
N ASP A 517 -12.51 8.55 -46.10
CA ASP A 517 -13.28 8.68 -47.34
C ASP A 517 -12.54 9.45 -48.43
N ILE A 518 -11.50 10.22 -48.08
CA ILE A 518 -10.72 11.04 -49.01
C ILE A 518 -9.47 10.32 -49.51
N THR A 519 -8.72 9.72 -48.54
CA THR A 519 -7.40 9.12 -48.79
C THR A 519 -7.41 7.60 -48.87
N GLY A 520 -8.51 6.98 -48.53
CA GLY A 520 -8.71 5.53 -48.51
C GLY A 520 -8.28 4.87 -47.19
N SER A 521 -8.99 3.80 -46.82
CA SER A 521 -8.85 3.11 -45.53
C SER A 521 -7.43 2.58 -45.26
N GLU A 522 -6.76 2.04 -46.31
CA GLU A 522 -5.40 1.50 -46.13
C GLU A 522 -4.36 2.58 -45.80
N ALA A 523 -4.49 3.75 -46.46
CA ALA A 523 -3.57 4.86 -46.22
C ALA A 523 -3.72 5.44 -44.82
N VAL A 524 -4.94 5.70 -44.37
CA VAL A 524 -5.17 6.26 -43.03
C VAL A 524 -4.79 5.26 -41.92
N ILE A 525 -5.07 3.96 -42.07
CA ILE A 525 -4.65 2.95 -41.08
C ILE A 525 -3.12 2.90 -40.99
N ARG A 526 -2.41 2.93 -42.09
CA ARG A 526 -0.95 2.92 -42.12
C ARG A 526 -0.37 4.16 -41.39
N GLU A 527 -0.91 5.32 -41.68
CA GLU A 527 -0.48 6.58 -41.07
C GLU A 527 -0.80 6.62 -39.56
N ALA A 528 -2.06 6.33 -39.16
CA ALA A 528 -2.47 6.28 -37.78
C ALA A 528 -1.62 5.27 -36.96
N ARG A 529 -1.32 4.10 -37.57
CA ARG A 529 -0.44 3.09 -36.94
C ARG A 529 0.99 3.63 -36.76
N THR A 530 1.50 4.39 -37.71
CA THR A 530 2.84 5.00 -37.61
C THR A 530 2.88 6.02 -36.46
N ILE A 531 1.85 6.86 -36.34
CA ILE A 531 1.73 7.84 -35.24
C ILE A 531 1.65 7.12 -33.89
N LEU A 532 0.75 6.16 -33.75
CA LEU A 532 0.56 5.43 -32.50
C LEU A 532 1.81 4.68 -32.03
N ASN A 533 2.60 4.13 -32.97
CA ASN A 533 3.84 3.44 -32.62
C ASN A 533 4.88 4.37 -31.96
N LEU A 534 4.83 5.68 -32.18
CA LEU A 534 5.71 6.63 -31.48
C LEU A 534 5.51 6.63 -29.94
N SER A 535 4.34 6.19 -29.45
CA SER A 535 4.09 6.00 -28.02
C SER A 535 5.00 4.94 -27.40
N ARG A 536 5.44 3.94 -28.18
CA ARG A 536 6.31 2.84 -27.73
C ARG A 536 7.77 3.06 -28.15
N ASP A 537 7.95 3.51 -29.39
CA ASP A 537 9.27 3.51 -30.06
C ASP A 537 10.10 4.75 -29.69
N VAL A 538 9.47 5.81 -29.20
CA VAL A 538 10.13 7.04 -28.78
C VAL A 538 9.80 7.35 -27.33
N PRO A 539 10.76 7.31 -26.40
CA PRO A 539 10.52 7.63 -24.99
C PRO A 539 9.99 9.05 -24.80
N ALA A 540 9.08 9.24 -23.86
CA ALA A 540 8.79 10.57 -23.31
C ALA A 540 9.88 10.94 -22.32
N ALA A 541 10.28 12.23 -22.25
CA ALA A 541 11.29 12.75 -21.31
C ALA A 541 12.49 11.77 -21.15
N GLU A 542 13.18 11.51 -22.27
CA GLU A 542 14.20 10.44 -22.38
C GLU A 542 15.33 10.59 -21.36
N ASP A 543 15.76 11.80 -21.06
CA ASP A 543 16.79 12.11 -20.07
C ASP A 543 16.33 11.76 -18.64
N VAL A 544 15.07 12.01 -18.30
CA VAL A 544 14.46 11.64 -17.02
C VAL A 544 14.38 10.13 -16.90
N LEU A 545 13.86 9.46 -17.92
CA LEU A 545 13.80 7.99 -17.94
C LEU A 545 15.17 7.35 -17.79
N PHE A 546 16.20 7.91 -18.43
CA PHE A 546 17.57 7.42 -18.29
C PHE A 546 18.11 7.58 -16.86
N GLU A 547 17.79 8.69 -16.19
CA GLU A 547 18.17 8.90 -14.79
C GLU A 547 17.42 7.95 -13.87
N MET A 548 16.12 7.69 -14.10
CA MET A 548 15.35 6.69 -13.34
C MET A 548 15.99 5.30 -13.43
N LEU A 549 16.41 4.87 -14.61
CA LEU A 549 17.06 3.57 -14.80
C LEU A 549 18.41 3.49 -14.07
N LYS A 550 19.19 4.56 -14.06
CA LYS A 550 20.44 4.63 -13.27
C LYS A 550 20.19 4.55 -11.77
N LEU A 551 19.13 5.23 -11.30
CA LEU A 551 18.73 5.15 -9.90
C LEU A 551 18.28 3.74 -9.55
N ALA A 552 17.56 3.05 -10.43
CA ALA A 552 17.16 1.66 -10.24
C ALA A 552 18.38 0.74 -10.05
N ASP A 553 19.42 0.87 -10.89
CA ASP A 553 20.68 0.13 -10.75
C ASP A 553 21.38 0.45 -9.40
N SER A 554 21.41 1.73 -9.02
CA SER A 554 22.02 2.17 -7.76
C SER A 554 21.26 1.61 -6.55
N LEU A 555 19.94 1.72 -6.55
CA LEU A 555 19.07 1.25 -5.47
C LEU A 555 19.13 -0.27 -5.32
N ARG A 556 19.19 -1.02 -6.44
CA ARG A 556 19.41 -2.47 -6.40
C ARG A 556 20.69 -2.83 -5.64
N ASN A 557 21.75 -2.06 -5.85
CA ASN A 557 23.05 -2.27 -5.17
C ASN A 557 23.06 -1.80 -3.71
N LEU A 558 22.34 -0.72 -3.38
CA LEU A 558 22.36 -0.09 -2.06
C LEU A 558 21.43 -0.78 -1.06
N CYS A 559 20.24 -1.20 -1.50
CA CYS A 559 19.19 -1.70 -0.61
C CYS A 559 18.45 -2.93 -1.15
N GLY A 560 18.83 -3.46 -2.30
CA GLY A 560 18.23 -4.70 -2.84
C GLY A 560 16.89 -4.53 -3.52
N ILE A 561 16.36 -3.32 -3.70
CA ILE A 561 15.06 -3.07 -4.35
C ILE A 561 15.04 -3.57 -5.81
N GLN A 562 13.92 -4.14 -6.24
CA GLN A 562 13.79 -4.87 -7.50
C GLN A 562 12.80 -4.14 -8.42
N LEU A 563 13.29 -3.16 -9.19
CA LEU A 563 12.46 -2.25 -9.99
C LEU A 563 12.22 -2.72 -11.44
N THR A 564 12.86 -3.81 -11.87
CA THR A 564 12.58 -4.48 -13.15
C THR A 564 12.69 -6.00 -12.97
N GLU A 565 11.96 -6.76 -13.80
CA GLU A 565 12.00 -8.22 -13.76
C GLU A 565 13.33 -8.77 -14.30
N ASN A 566 13.65 -8.40 -15.55
CA ASN A 566 14.77 -9.00 -16.27
C ASN A 566 16.15 -8.57 -15.78
N HIS A 567 16.29 -7.37 -15.20
CA HIS A 567 17.58 -6.82 -14.82
C HIS A 567 17.82 -6.86 -13.31
N HIS A 568 16.79 -6.60 -12.51
CA HIS A 568 16.92 -6.56 -11.04
C HIS A 568 16.37 -7.80 -10.34
N GLY A 569 15.71 -8.71 -11.08
CA GLY A 569 15.16 -9.94 -10.54
C GLY A 569 13.83 -9.77 -9.80
N GLY A 570 13.10 -8.70 -10.09
CA GLY A 570 11.74 -8.53 -9.58
C GLY A 570 10.81 -9.65 -10.07
N GLN A 571 9.85 -10.03 -9.26
CA GLN A 571 8.94 -11.13 -9.57
C GLN A 571 7.94 -10.75 -10.68
N CYS A 572 7.36 -9.56 -10.59
CA CYS A 572 6.54 -8.96 -11.63
C CYS A 572 6.34 -7.44 -11.37
N TRP A 573 5.84 -6.74 -12.39
CA TRP A 573 5.66 -5.29 -12.30
C TRP A 573 4.71 -4.87 -11.17
N ILE A 574 3.66 -5.63 -10.91
CA ILE A 574 2.68 -5.34 -9.85
C ILE A 574 3.30 -5.48 -8.44
N ARG A 575 4.39 -6.22 -8.32
CA ARG A 575 5.14 -6.42 -7.07
C ARG A 575 6.43 -5.59 -7.03
N GLY A 576 6.35 -4.34 -7.48
CA GLY A 576 7.40 -3.35 -7.38
C GLY A 576 8.33 -3.24 -8.59
N ALA A 577 8.30 -4.17 -9.54
CA ALA A 577 9.10 -4.08 -10.77
C ALA A 577 8.45 -3.13 -11.82
N TYR A 578 7.89 -2.01 -11.36
CA TYR A 578 7.05 -1.12 -12.18
C TYR A 578 7.80 -0.44 -13.34
N LEU A 579 9.11 -0.33 -13.30
CA LEU A 579 9.88 0.18 -14.45
C LEU A 579 9.88 -0.77 -15.65
N GLN A 580 9.33 -2.00 -15.48
CA GLN A 580 9.14 -2.93 -16.60
C GLN A 580 8.08 -2.42 -17.58
N THR A 581 7.06 -1.71 -17.11
CA THR A 581 5.93 -1.22 -17.94
C THR A 581 6.21 0.11 -18.67
N ARG A 582 7.41 0.65 -18.57
CA ARG A 582 7.78 1.98 -19.13
C ARG A 582 7.50 2.18 -20.62
N SER A 583 7.42 1.10 -21.40
CA SER A 583 7.11 1.16 -22.82
C SER A 583 5.62 0.95 -23.14
N MET A 584 4.78 0.72 -22.14
CA MET A 584 3.34 0.54 -22.35
C MET A 584 2.67 1.88 -22.69
N PRO A 585 1.86 1.94 -23.76
CA PRO A 585 1.05 3.12 -24.03
C PRO A 585 -0.01 3.38 -22.95
N LEU A 586 -0.19 4.65 -22.59
CA LEU A 586 -1.23 5.12 -21.66
C LEU A 586 -2.45 5.68 -22.39
N ASN A 587 -2.84 5.02 -23.50
CA ASN A 587 -3.96 5.42 -24.38
C ASN A 587 -4.61 4.18 -25.01
N ASP A 588 -5.56 4.38 -25.91
CA ASP A 588 -6.27 3.31 -26.64
C ASP A 588 -5.42 2.60 -27.71
N TYR A 589 -4.10 2.64 -27.63
CA TYR A 589 -3.18 2.03 -28.60
C TYR A 589 -3.56 0.60 -28.96
N GLN A 590 -3.73 -0.27 -27.98
CA GLN A 590 -4.00 -1.70 -28.21
C GLN A 590 -5.37 -1.90 -28.88
N TYR A 591 -6.38 -1.19 -28.40
CA TYR A 591 -7.71 -1.22 -28.96
C TYR A 591 -7.73 -0.79 -30.43
N LEU A 592 -7.07 0.34 -30.75
CA LEU A 592 -6.95 0.87 -32.11
C LEU A 592 -6.19 -0.09 -33.03
N MET A 593 -5.03 -0.60 -32.56
CA MET A 593 -4.20 -1.50 -33.36
C MET A 593 -4.92 -2.83 -33.70
N GLN A 594 -5.68 -3.40 -32.78
CA GLN A 594 -6.46 -4.60 -33.04
C GLN A 594 -7.69 -4.30 -33.92
N SER A 595 -8.32 -3.15 -33.70
CA SER A 595 -9.42 -2.69 -34.56
C SER A 595 -8.96 -2.49 -36.01
N PHE A 596 -7.78 -1.91 -36.24
CA PHE A 596 -7.19 -1.79 -37.59
C PHE A 596 -7.01 -3.16 -38.25
N LYS A 597 -6.42 -4.15 -37.54
CA LYS A 597 -6.27 -5.52 -38.03
C LYS A 597 -7.60 -6.16 -38.44
N ARG A 598 -8.69 -5.89 -37.72
CA ARG A 598 -10.04 -6.38 -38.00
C ARG A 598 -10.63 -5.68 -39.24
N ILE A 599 -10.49 -4.36 -39.32
CA ILE A 599 -11.00 -3.54 -40.41
C ILE A 599 -10.28 -3.87 -41.73
N GLU A 600 -8.96 -4.07 -41.73
CA GLU A 600 -8.17 -4.50 -42.87
C GLU A 600 -8.66 -5.80 -43.52
N LYS A 601 -9.27 -6.72 -42.73
CA LYS A 601 -9.85 -7.97 -43.26
C LYS A 601 -11.19 -7.80 -43.93
N MET A 602 -11.85 -6.65 -43.83
CA MET A 602 -13.12 -6.39 -44.50
C MET A 602 -12.88 -6.20 -46.02
N GLN A 603 -13.73 -6.85 -46.85
CA GLN A 603 -13.52 -6.83 -48.31
C GLN A 603 -13.93 -5.53 -49.00
N ASN A 604 -14.87 -4.76 -48.43
CA ASN A 604 -15.44 -3.58 -49.07
C ASN A 604 -14.86 -2.31 -48.46
N GLU A 605 -14.29 -1.45 -49.35
CA GLU A 605 -13.69 -0.17 -48.97
C GLU A 605 -14.67 0.73 -48.22
N LYS A 606 -15.90 0.89 -48.73
CA LYS A 606 -16.93 1.68 -48.05
C LYS A 606 -17.23 1.17 -46.62
N ASN A 607 -17.23 -0.14 -46.41
CA ASN A 607 -17.44 -0.72 -45.10
C ASN A 607 -16.21 -0.48 -44.21
N ARG A 608 -15.00 -0.50 -44.74
CA ARG A 608 -13.76 -0.16 -43.99
C ARG A 608 -13.78 1.29 -43.52
N CYS A 609 -14.10 2.23 -44.44
CA CYS A 609 -14.20 3.65 -44.09
C CYS A 609 -15.28 3.89 -43.04
N ALA A 610 -16.47 3.30 -43.22
CA ALA A 610 -17.54 3.41 -42.20
C ALA A 610 -17.13 2.85 -40.82
N ALA A 611 -16.40 1.71 -40.80
CA ALA A 611 -15.90 1.14 -39.56
C ALA A 611 -14.82 2.00 -38.89
N LEU A 612 -13.98 2.69 -39.66
CA LEU A 612 -13.01 3.66 -39.13
C LEU A 612 -13.67 4.86 -38.53
N HIS A 613 -14.72 5.43 -39.15
CA HIS A 613 -15.52 6.48 -38.56
C HIS A 613 -16.22 6.05 -37.26
N GLN A 614 -16.83 4.88 -37.25
CA GLN A 614 -17.43 4.32 -36.03
C GLN A 614 -16.41 4.12 -34.93
N LEU A 615 -15.19 3.66 -35.27
CA LEU A 615 -14.10 3.52 -34.32
C LEU A 615 -13.67 4.87 -33.73
N ASN A 616 -13.66 5.92 -34.58
CA ASN A 616 -13.28 7.26 -34.14
C ASN A 616 -14.35 7.90 -33.23
N LEU A 617 -15.62 7.69 -33.55
CA LEU A 617 -16.77 8.22 -32.81
C LEU A 617 -17.25 7.29 -31.67
N ARG A 618 -16.43 6.31 -31.24
CA ARG A 618 -16.87 5.32 -30.27
C ARG A 618 -17.45 5.90 -28.98
N GLN A 619 -16.91 7.00 -28.50
CA GLN A 619 -17.35 7.66 -27.25
C GLN A 619 -18.26 8.87 -27.51
N ASP A 620 -18.54 9.18 -28.76
CA ASP A 620 -19.51 10.22 -29.13
C ASP A 620 -20.94 9.63 -29.10
N PRO A 621 -21.77 10.02 -28.13
CA PRO A 621 -23.13 9.50 -28.03
C PRO A 621 -24.05 10.01 -29.14
N GLY A 622 -23.68 11.10 -29.84
CA GLY A 622 -24.55 11.80 -30.78
C GLY A 622 -25.64 12.64 -30.10
N ASP A 623 -26.38 13.38 -30.94
CA ASP A 623 -27.38 14.36 -30.46
C ASP A 623 -28.46 13.74 -29.59
N GLY A 624 -28.68 14.33 -28.41
CA GLY A 624 -29.73 13.92 -27.47
C GLY A 624 -29.41 12.62 -26.69
N ASN A 625 -28.25 12.05 -26.88
CA ASN A 625 -27.74 10.92 -26.11
C ASN A 625 -26.67 11.37 -25.09
N GLN A 626 -26.33 10.51 -24.17
CA GLN A 626 -25.24 10.77 -23.20
C GLN A 626 -24.36 9.53 -23.04
N PHE A 627 -23.07 9.78 -22.86
CA PHE A 627 -22.05 8.78 -22.54
C PHE A 627 -21.37 9.15 -21.22
N CYS A 628 -21.13 8.18 -20.38
CA CYS A 628 -20.41 8.32 -19.13
C CYS A 628 -19.47 7.12 -18.92
N ALA A 629 -18.20 7.39 -18.68
CA ALA A 629 -17.21 6.42 -18.20
C ALA A 629 -16.88 6.71 -16.73
N PRO A 630 -17.63 6.18 -15.75
CA PRO A 630 -17.52 6.59 -14.35
C PRO A 630 -16.18 6.26 -13.69
N GLY A 631 -15.33 5.44 -14.31
CA GLY A 631 -13.95 5.21 -13.88
C GLY A 631 -12.96 6.30 -14.31
N THR A 632 -13.42 7.39 -14.94
CA THR A 632 -12.63 8.59 -15.23
C THR A 632 -13.05 9.73 -14.33
N TYR A 633 -12.20 10.74 -14.13
CA TYR A 633 -12.56 11.92 -13.31
C TYR A 633 -13.83 12.61 -13.81
N GLU A 634 -13.95 12.81 -15.12
CA GLU A 634 -15.14 13.42 -15.73
C GLU A 634 -16.39 12.58 -15.45
N GLY A 635 -16.31 11.27 -15.73
CA GLY A 635 -17.44 10.37 -15.54
C GLY A 635 -17.79 10.15 -14.06
N PHE A 636 -16.80 10.20 -13.16
CA PHE A 636 -17.03 10.08 -11.71
C PHE A 636 -17.89 11.23 -11.15
N SER A 637 -17.90 12.39 -11.80
CA SER A 637 -18.78 13.51 -11.42
C SER A 637 -20.28 13.17 -11.47
N HIS A 638 -20.69 12.12 -12.18
CA HIS A 638 -22.05 11.59 -12.18
C HIS A 638 -22.39 10.72 -10.97
N VAL A 639 -21.37 10.27 -10.22
CA VAL A 639 -21.51 9.32 -9.10
C VAL A 639 -21.84 10.06 -7.82
N SER A 640 -22.82 9.55 -7.08
CA SER A 640 -23.15 10.05 -5.73
C SER A 640 -22.13 9.47 -4.73
N VAL A 641 -21.42 10.34 -4.03
CA VAL A 641 -20.47 10.00 -2.97
C VAL A 641 -21.12 10.29 -1.62
N TRP A 642 -21.14 9.32 -0.70
CA TRP A 642 -21.86 9.40 0.57
C TRP A 642 -20.99 9.89 1.73
N HIS A 643 -19.70 9.59 1.70
CA HIS A 643 -18.71 9.95 2.73
C HIS A 643 -17.51 10.60 2.08
N SER A 644 -16.82 11.47 2.81
CA SER A 644 -15.52 11.96 2.40
C SER A 644 -14.47 10.82 2.52
N TRP A 645 -13.32 11.03 1.91
CA TRP A 645 -12.21 10.07 2.04
C TRP A 645 -11.77 9.90 3.50
N GLU A 646 -11.75 10.98 4.28
CA GLU A 646 -11.38 10.95 5.70
C GLU A 646 -12.37 10.17 6.57
N GLU A 647 -13.63 10.07 6.14
CA GLU A 647 -14.66 9.27 6.85
C GLU A 647 -14.64 7.79 6.46
N ASP A 648 -14.14 7.46 5.26
CA ASP A 648 -14.12 6.08 4.74
C ASP A 648 -12.91 5.85 3.80
N PRO A 649 -11.66 5.93 4.31
CA PRO A 649 -10.46 5.80 3.48
C PRO A 649 -10.26 4.40 2.87
N GLY A 650 -10.96 3.40 3.41
CA GLY A 650 -11.01 2.03 2.88
C GLY A 650 -12.12 1.79 1.86
N TYR A 651 -12.95 2.80 1.57
CA TYR A 651 -14.09 2.71 0.65
C TYR A 651 -15.06 1.55 0.95
N LEU A 652 -15.24 1.22 2.22
CA LEU A 652 -16.17 0.16 2.63
C LEU A 652 -17.63 0.51 2.34
N LYS A 653 -17.96 1.81 2.40
CA LYS A 653 -19.35 2.35 2.26
C LYS A 653 -19.46 3.46 1.21
N THR A 654 -18.40 3.68 0.42
CA THR A 654 -18.31 4.78 -0.55
C THR A 654 -17.91 4.25 -1.93
N PRO A 655 -18.53 4.72 -3.02
CA PRO A 655 -18.07 4.47 -4.37
C PRO A 655 -16.68 5.07 -4.61
N PHE A 656 -15.82 4.39 -5.35
CA PHE A 656 -14.49 4.88 -5.70
C PHE A 656 -14.05 4.47 -7.11
N ILE A 657 -13.10 5.21 -7.68
CA ILE A 657 -12.47 4.85 -8.94
C ILE A 657 -11.52 3.68 -8.66
N ASP A 658 -11.76 2.54 -9.33
CA ASP A 658 -10.98 1.32 -9.15
C ASP A 658 -10.19 1.00 -10.41
N HIS A 659 -8.89 0.79 -10.26
CA HIS A 659 -7.97 0.44 -11.33
C HIS A 659 -7.56 -1.03 -11.34
N SER A 660 -8.22 -1.88 -10.58
CA SER A 660 -7.87 -3.31 -10.49
C SER A 660 -7.93 -4.01 -11.85
N VAL A 661 -8.94 -3.72 -12.66
CA VAL A 661 -9.04 -4.25 -14.02
C VAL A 661 -7.93 -3.73 -14.91
N TYR A 662 -7.62 -2.45 -14.82
CA TYR A 662 -6.56 -1.81 -15.61
C TYR A 662 -5.18 -2.35 -15.26
N THR A 663 -4.86 -2.46 -13.98
CA THR A 663 -3.58 -3.01 -13.53
C THR A 663 -3.44 -4.49 -13.88
N MET A 664 -4.52 -5.26 -13.83
CA MET A 664 -4.52 -6.66 -14.26
C MET A 664 -4.34 -6.82 -15.77
N VAL A 665 -4.97 -5.95 -16.57
CA VAL A 665 -4.73 -5.92 -18.03
C VAL A 665 -3.26 -5.65 -18.34
N GLY A 666 -2.63 -4.72 -17.61
CA GLY A 666 -1.20 -4.47 -17.68
C GLY A 666 -0.36 -5.71 -17.36
N LEU A 667 -0.67 -6.39 -16.26
CA LEU A 667 0.01 -7.61 -15.85
C LEU A 667 -0.05 -8.70 -16.92
N LEU A 668 -1.18 -8.86 -17.54
CA LEU A 668 -1.39 -9.89 -18.55
C LEU A 668 -0.73 -9.59 -19.88
N HIS A 669 -0.60 -8.32 -20.18
CA HIS A 669 0.20 -7.89 -21.32
C HIS A 669 1.63 -8.44 -21.24
N GLU A 670 2.21 -8.46 -20.05
CA GLU A 670 3.60 -8.93 -19.84
C GLU A 670 3.70 -10.46 -19.79
N ILE A 671 2.74 -11.14 -19.14
CA ILE A 671 2.82 -12.58 -18.87
C ILE A 671 2.45 -13.41 -20.10
N ASP A 672 1.35 -13.07 -20.81
CA ASP A 672 0.78 -13.94 -21.84
C ASP A 672 0.62 -13.30 -23.21
N GLY A 673 0.93 -12.01 -23.36
CA GLY A 673 0.68 -11.27 -24.62
C GLY A 673 -0.80 -11.19 -25.00
N TRP A 674 -1.69 -11.66 -24.14
CA TRP A 674 -3.12 -11.82 -24.41
C TRP A 674 -3.83 -10.49 -24.65
N TYR A 675 -3.45 -9.43 -23.94
CA TYR A 675 -3.96 -8.09 -24.14
C TYR A 675 -3.73 -7.60 -25.58
N HIS A 676 -2.64 -8.02 -26.22
CA HIS A 676 -2.34 -7.70 -27.62
C HIS A 676 -3.34 -8.26 -28.60
N GLU A 677 -4.08 -9.31 -28.24
CA GLU A 677 -5.02 -9.98 -29.12
C GLU A 677 -6.46 -9.51 -28.92
N PHE A 678 -6.76 -8.76 -27.85
CA PHE A 678 -8.10 -8.41 -27.45
C PHE A 678 -8.44 -6.94 -27.67
N PRO A 679 -9.46 -6.60 -28.50
CA PRO A 679 -9.81 -5.21 -28.81
C PRO A 679 -10.66 -4.59 -27.69
N MET A 680 -10.05 -4.29 -26.56
CA MET A 680 -10.71 -3.67 -25.42
C MET A 680 -10.36 -2.18 -25.36
N PRO A 681 -11.33 -1.26 -25.40
CA PRO A 681 -11.07 0.15 -25.17
C PRO A 681 -10.68 0.39 -23.70
N LEU A 682 -9.86 1.40 -23.48
CA LEU A 682 -9.34 1.72 -22.16
C LEU A 682 -10.46 1.96 -21.12
N THR A 683 -11.55 2.60 -21.54
CA THR A 683 -12.71 2.87 -20.68
C THR A 683 -13.38 1.61 -20.10
N TRP A 684 -13.18 0.44 -20.70
CA TRP A 684 -13.69 -0.81 -20.14
C TRP A 684 -12.83 -1.34 -18.98
N ALA A 685 -11.57 -0.93 -18.93
CA ALA A 685 -10.65 -1.27 -17.83
C ALA A 685 -10.74 -0.29 -16.65
N LEU A 686 -11.32 0.89 -16.85
CA LEU A 686 -11.51 1.91 -15.84
C LEU A 686 -12.96 1.84 -15.33
N ASN A 687 -13.12 1.72 -14.03
CA ASN A 687 -14.46 1.54 -13.47
C ASN A 687 -14.65 2.28 -12.15
N VAL A 688 -15.90 2.50 -11.80
CA VAL A 688 -16.32 2.80 -10.44
C VAL A 688 -16.73 1.51 -9.76
N THR A 689 -16.29 1.33 -8.53
CA THR A 689 -16.58 0.15 -7.71
C THR A 689 -17.26 0.56 -6.41
N VAL A 690 -18.17 -0.30 -5.93
CA VAL A 690 -18.72 -0.30 -4.57
C VAL A 690 -18.54 -1.68 -3.95
N LEU A 691 -18.31 -1.71 -2.64
CA LEU A 691 -18.05 -2.93 -1.87
C LEU A 691 -19.21 -3.25 -0.93
N TYR A 692 -19.29 -4.48 -0.47
CA TYR A 692 -20.06 -4.96 0.69
C TYR A 692 -21.51 -4.47 0.78
N GLY A 693 -22.23 -4.48 -0.35
CA GLY A 693 -23.65 -4.08 -0.38
C GLY A 693 -23.89 -2.57 -0.45
N THR A 694 -22.85 -1.77 -0.53
CA THR A 694 -22.98 -0.32 -0.78
C THR A 694 -23.69 -0.12 -2.13
N PRO A 695 -24.72 0.75 -2.22
CA PRO A 695 -25.36 1.03 -3.48
C PRO A 695 -24.49 1.97 -4.34
N LEU A 696 -24.53 1.77 -5.66
CA LEU A 696 -24.02 2.76 -6.61
C LEU A 696 -25.17 3.60 -7.12
N GLU A 697 -25.07 4.92 -7.08
CA GLU A 697 -26.05 5.83 -7.67
C GLU A 697 -25.35 6.82 -8.62
N MET A 698 -25.93 6.97 -9.82
CA MET A 698 -25.45 7.92 -10.83
C MET A 698 -26.59 8.85 -11.27
N THR A 699 -26.25 10.11 -11.55
CA THR A 699 -27.20 11.13 -11.95
C THR A 699 -26.89 11.66 -13.35
N PHE A 700 -27.90 11.69 -14.22
CA PHE A 700 -27.85 12.23 -15.58
C PHE A 700 -28.85 13.37 -15.70
N THR A 701 -28.44 14.53 -16.20
CA THR A 701 -29.27 15.72 -16.33
C THR A 701 -29.46 16.12 -17.78
N GLY A 702 -30.43 16.98 -18.09
CA GLY A 702 -30.68 17.52 -19.43
C GLY A 702 -31.40 16.56 -20.37
N LEU A 703 -32.07 15.55 -19.85
CA LEU A 703 -32.94 14.68 -20.66
C LEU A 703 -34.20 15.38 -21.09
N ASP A 704 -34.67 15.11 -22.31
CA ASP A 704 -35.97 15.61 -22.82
C ASP A 704 -37.11 14.74 -22.22
N PRO A 705 -37.98 15.29 -21.35
CA PRO A 705 -39.08 14.53 -20.75
C PRO A 705 -40.06 13.91 -21.76
N GLU A 706 -40.16 14.50 -22.97
CA GLU A 706 -41.06 14.01 -24.01
C GLU A 706 -40.43 12.90 -24.86
N ALA A 707 -39.12 12.77 -24.87
CA ALA A 707 -38.43 11.72 -25.60
C ALA A 707 -38.50 10.36 -24.87
N SER A 708 -38.26 9.27 -25.58
CA SER A 708 -38.09 7.95 -25.00
C SER A 708 -36.61 7.61 -24.96
N TYR A 709 -36.15 7.01 -23.84
CA TYR A 709 -34.75 6.65 -23.67
C TYR A 709 -34.60 5.17 -23.33
N GLY A 710 -33.42 4.64 -23.68
CA GLY A 710 -32.86 3.39 -23.19
C GLY A 710 -31.53 3.62 -22.52
N MET A 711 -31.10 2.71 -21.68
CA MET A 711 -29.80 2.70 -21.03
C MET A 711 -29.01 1.46 -21.46
N LYS A 712 -27.72 1.64 -21.78
CA LYS A 712 -26.77 0.55 -21.98
C LYS A 712 -25.68 0.64 -20.89
N VAL A 713 -25.30 -0.49 -20.33
CA VAL A 713 -24.28 -0.55 -19.25
C VAL A 713 -23.25 -1.64 -19.56
N PHE A 714 -21.98 -1.31 -19.34
CA PHE A 714 -20.88 -2.28 -19.35
C PHE A 714 -20.39 -2.57 -17.93
N TYR A 715 -20.37 -3.86 -17.57
CA TYR A 715 -19.91 -4.34 -16.27
C TYR A 715 -18.58 -5.10 -16.42
N PRO A 716 -17.45 -4.58 -15.90
CA PRO A 716 -16.12 -5.17 -16.09
C PRO A 716 -15.86 -6.42 -15.24
N ASN A 717 -16.60 -6.63 -14.16
CA ASN A 717 -16.37 -7.78 -13.23
C ASN A 717 -16.42 -9.15 -13.91
N SER A 718 -17.29 -9.32 -14.91
CA SER A 718 -17.36 -10.55 -15.69
C SER A 718 -16.09 -10.80 -16.50
N PHE A 719 -15.37 -9.76 -16.84
CA PHE A 719 -14.12 -9.79 -17.55
C PHE A 719 -12.95 -10.20 -16.67
N PHE A 720 -12.79 -9.55 -15.53
CA PHE A 720 -11.72 -9.81 -14.56
C PHE A 720 -11.69 -11.27 -14.08
N ARG A 721 -12.83 -11.85 -13.76
CA ARG A 721 -12.91 -13.23 -13.23
C ARG A 721 -12.68 -14.31 -14.27
N ALA A 722 -13.11 -14.10 -15.51
CA ALA A 722 -12.79 -15.02 -16.63
C ALA A 722 -11.28 -15.07 -16.89
N PHE A 723 -10.57 -14.07 -16.44
CA PHE A 723 -9.19 -13.81 -16.73
C PHE A 723 -8.22 -14.48 -15.74
N VAL A 724 -8.54 -14.52 -14.46
CA VAL A 724 -7.71 -15.15 -13.42
C VAL A 724 -7.79 -16.69 -13.46
N GLY A 725 -8.47 -17.26 -14.49
CA GLY A 725 -8.62 -18.71 -14.61
C GLY A 725 -9.58 -19.34 -13.60
N GLN A 726 -10.33 -18.54 -12.88
CA GLN A 726 -11.41 -19.02 -12.01
C GLN A 726 -12.60 -19.42 -12.86
N THR A 727 -12.64 -20.69 -13.24
CA THR A 727 -13.59 -21.28 -14.17
C THR A 727 -15.01 -21.45 -13.62
N ALA A 728 -15.26 -21.11 -12.37
CA ALA A 728 -16.56 -21.27 -11.74
C ALA A 728 -16.93 -20.04 -10.92
N LEU A 729 -17.54 -19.08 -11.60
CA LEU A 729 -18.41 -18.12 -10.90
C LEU A 729 -19.66 -18.89 -10.45
N LYS A 730 -19.58 -19.53 -9.29
CA LYS A 730 -20.78 -20.13 -8.70
C LYS A 730 -21.77 -19.07 -8.22
N ASP A 731 -21.29 -17.84 -7.96
CA ASP A 731 -22.11 -16.79 -7.36
C ASP A 731 -21.80 -15.43 -8.02
N GLU A 732 -22.66 -15.04 -8.95
CA GLU A 732 -22.64 -13.71 -9.54
C GLU A 732 -23.29 -12.71 -8.56
N THR A 733 -22.74 -11.51 -8.47
CA THR A 733 -23.37 -10.41 -7.71
C THR A 733 -24.75 -10.16 -8.27
N LEU A 734 -25.77 -10.32 -7.45
CA LEU A 734 -27.15 -10.02 -7.80
C LEU A 734 -27.46 -8.56 -7.51
N VAL A 735 -28.01 -7.89 -8.48
CA VAL A 735 -28.24 -6.44 -8.44
C VAL A 735 -29.67 -6.12 -8.81
N ASN A 736 -30.29 -5.24 -8.02
CA ASN A 736 -31.49 -4.52 -8.44
C ASN A 736 -31.07 -3.23 -9.12
N ILE A 737 -31.71 -2.88 -10.20
CA ILE A 737 -31.49 -1.61 -10.89
C ILE A 737 -32.77 -0.81 -10.84
N ARG A 738 -32.65 0.43 -10.34
CA ARG A 738 -33.75 1.39 -10.29
C ARG A 738 -33.44 2.63 -11.11
N ALA A 739 -34.45 3.11 -11.83
CA ALA A 739 -34.46 4.44 -12.42
C ALA A 739 -35.45 5.29 -11.62
N GLY A 740 -34.94 6.19 -10.81
CA GLY A 740 -35.74 6.88 -9.81
C GLY A 740 -36.45 5.88 -8.87
N LYS A 741 -37.77 5.89 -8.85
CA LYS A 741 -38.57 4.95 -8.04
C LYS A 741 -38.92 3.64 -8.77
N VAL A 742 -38.64 3.55 -10.08
CA VAL A 742 -39.06 2.41 -10.91
C VAL A 742 -37.99 1.34 -10.90
N LEU A 743 -38.40 0.10 -10.63
CA LEU A 743 -37.52 -1.06 -10.72
C LEU A 743 -37.36 -1.46 -12.19
N LEU A 744 -36.16 -1.32 -12.76
CA LEU A 744 -35.84 -1.72 -14.12
C LEU A 744 -35.52 -3.22 -14.21
N ALA A 745 -34.81 -3.71 -13.20
CA ALA A 745 -34.38 -5.11 -13.14
C ALA A 745 -34.35 -5.58 -11.70
N ASP A 746 -34.84 -6.79 -11.47
CA ASP A 746 -34.89 -7.42 -10.16
C ASP A 746 -33.92 -8.61 -10.12
N ARG A 747 -32.95 -8.56 -9.19
CA ARG A 747 -31.97 -9.61 -8.90
C ARG A 747 -31.29 -10.17 -10.16
N ILE A 748 -30.87 -9.28 -11.06
CA ILE A 748 -30.11 -9.70 -12.23
C ILE A 748 -28.65 -9.96 -11.84
N ALA A 749 -28.09 -11.01 -12.42
CA ALA A 749 -26.66 -11.21 -12.38
C ALA A 749 -25.94 -10.24 -13.33
N GLN A 750 -24.76 -9.71 -12.94
CA GLN A 750 -23.94 -8.88 -13.83
C GLN A 750 -23.48 -9.63 -15.11
N ASN A 751 -23.51 -10.95 -15.09
CA ASN A 751 -23.26 -11.80 -16.25
C ASN A 751 -24.21 -13.01 -16.27
N PRO A 752 -25.52 -12.82 -16.53
CA PRO A 752 -26.57 -13.84 -16.32
C PRO A 752 -26.44 -15.08 -17.21
N ASN A 753 -25.59 -15.07 -18.21
CA ASN A 753 -25.45 -16.20 -19.12
C ASN A 753 -24.12 -16.92 -19.00
N GLY A 754 -23.24 -16.55 -18.05
CA GLY A 754 -21.88 -17.06 -17.94
C GLY A 754 -21.07 -16.84 -19.25
N LYS A 755 -21.54 -15.91 -20.09
CA LYS A 755 -20.90 -15.64 -21.37
C LYS A 755 -19.63 -14.87 -21.13
N SER A 756 -18.54 -15.42 -21.62
CA SER A 756 -17.28 -14.70 -21.67
C SER A 756 -17.46 -13.45 -22.53
N VAL A 757 -17.22 -12.26 -21.98
CA VAL A 757 -17.15 -10.99 -22.72
C VAL A 757 -16.27 -11.15 -23.97
N ARG A 758 -15.17 -11.88 -23.86
CA ARG A 758 -14.31 -12.27 -24.99
C ARG A 758 -15.09 -12.96 -26.11
N ARG A 759 -15.90 -13.96 -25.82
CA ARG A 759 -16.69 -14.69 -26.84
C ARG A 759 -17.74 -13.81 -27.50
N GLU A 760 -18.34 -12.87 -26.76
CA GLU A 760 -19.32 -11.94 -27.34
C GLU A 760 -18.63 -10.99 -28.33
N ILE A 761 -17.46 -10.45 -27.98
CA ILE A 761 -16.68 -9.59 -28.87
C ILE A 761 -16.14 -10.36 -30.09
N GLU A 762 -15.59 -11.56 -29.86
CA GLU A 762 -15.15 -12.45 -30.97
C GLU A 762 -16.30 -12.79 -31.91
N ALA A 763 -17.52 -12.86 -31.40
CA ALA A 763 -18.74 -13.05 -32.16
C ALA A 763 -19.31 -11.74 -32.78
N GLY A 764 -18.63 -10.61 -32.63
CA GLY A 764 -19.04 -9.31 -33.15
C GLY A 764 -20.24 -8.69 -32.43
N ARG A 765 -20.52 -9.11 -31.21
CA ARG A 765 -21.59 -8.57 -30.39
C ARG A 765 -21.02 -7.62 -29.32
N GLU A 766 -21.70 -6.53 -29.07
CA GLU A 766 -21.36 -5.63 -27.96
C GLU A 766 -21.78 -6.28 -26.62
N PRO A 767 -20.90 -6.29 -25.61
CA PRO A 767 -21.18 -6.94 -24.32
C PRO A 767 -21.94 -6.01 -23.36
N PHE A 768 -22.86 -5.19 -23.88
CA PHE A 768 -23.67 -4.29 -23.08
C PHE A 768 -24.94 -4.95 -22.57
N TRP A 769 -25.37 -4.49 -21.41
CA TRP A 769 -26.69 -4.70 -20.87
C TRP A 769 -27.59 -3.53 -21.24
N GLU A 770 -28.78 -3.82 -21.80
CA GLU A 770 -29.71 -2.81 -22.26
C GLU A 770 -30.99 -2.80 -21.42
N TYR A 771 -31.44 -1.62 -21.06
CA TYR A 771 -32.65 -1.39 -20.26
C TYR A 771 -33.51 -0.31 -20.91
N ASP A 772 -34.83 -0.51 -20.90
CA ASP A 772 -35.78 0.53 -21.25
C ASP A 772 -35.99 1.47 -20.07
N LEU A 773 -35.92 2.77 -20.30
CA LEU A 773 -36.12 3.78 -19.27
C LEU A 773 -37.58 4.26 -19.29
N PRO A 774 -38.36 4.01 -18.20
CA PRO A 774 -39.73 4.54 -18.10
C PRO A 774 -39.73 6.06 -18.02
N LYS A 775 -40.64 6.74 -18.75
CA LYS A 775 -40.72 8.21 -18.79
C LYS A 775 -40.87 8.84 -17.41
N GLU A 776 -41.56 8.18 -16.48
CA GLU A 776 -41.71 8.64 -15.11
C GLU A 776 -40.40 8.75 -14.35
N SER A 777 -39.30 8.12 -14.80
CA SER A 777 -38.01 8.15 -14.12
C SER A 777 -37.17 9.40 -14.42
N TYR A 778 -37.58 10.23 -15.44
CA TYR A 778 -36.84 11.44 -15.85
C TYR A 778 -37.78 12.60 -16.23
N GLN A 779 -38.97 12.69 -15.63
CA GLN A 779 -40.01 13.71 -15.95
C GLN A 779 -39.56 15.15 -15.74
N ASP A 780 -38.59 15.38 -14.85
CA ASP A 780 -37.98 16.69 -14.58
C ASP A 780 -36.67 16.93 -15.38
N GLY A 781 -36.38 16.07 -16.36
CA GLY A 781 -35.15 16.14 -17.13
C GLY A 781 -33.92 15.55 -16.41
N THR A 782 -34.15 14.95 -15.23
CA THR A 782 -33.08 14.31 -14.42
C THR A 782 -33.37 12.85 -14.22
N LEU A 783 -32.41 12.00 -14.57
CA LEU A 783 -32.45 10.56 -14.33
C LEU A 783 -31.47 10.20 -13.22
N LYS A 784 -31.94 9.54 -12.18
CA LYS A 784 -31.12 8.88 -11.19
C LYS A 784 -31.18 7.38 -11.39
N VAL A 785 -30.04 6.75 -11.63
CA VAL A 785 -29.92 5.30 -11.73
C VAL A 785 -29.23 4.80 -10.47
N ARG A 786 -29.84 3.78 -9.84
CA ARG A 786 -29.33 3.20 -8.61
C ARG A 786 -29.22 1.68 -8.77
N TRP A 787 -28.02 1.17 -8.52
CA TRP A 787 -27.74 -0.25 -8.40
C TRP A 787 -27.69 -0.62 -6.92
N GLU A 788 -28.56 -1.53 -6.51
CA GLU A 788 -28.63 -2.05 -5.13
C GLU A 788 -28.08 -3.48 -5.15
N VAL A 789 -26.95 -3.71 -4.49
CA VAL A 789 -26.30 -5.00 -4.40
C VAL A 789 -27.03 -5.86 -3.37
N TYR A 790 -27.49 -7.04 -3.78
CA TYR A 790 -28.18 -7.98 -2.90
C TYR A 790 -27.26 -8.78 -2.00
N ASP A 791 -26.07 -9.04 -2.48
CA ASP A 791 -25.07 -9.81 -1.76
C ASP A 791 -24.05 -8.84 -1.15
N THR A 792 -24.09 -8.72 0.17
CA THR A 792 -23.21 -7.81 0.92
C THR A 792 -21.73 -8.19 0.84
N LEU A 793 -21.41 -9.38 0.34
CA LEU A 793 -20.05 -9.90 0.29
C LEU A 793 -19.33 -9.65 -1.03
N LYS A 794 -19.94 -8.96 -1.99
CA LYS A 794 -19.39 -8.80 -3.35
C LYS A 794 -19.32 -7.35 -3.80
N ALA A 795 -18.36 -7.10 -4.69
CA ALA A 795 -18.22 -5.82 -5.35
C ALA A 795 -19.14 -5.70 -6.58
N LEU A 796 -19.65 -4.51 -6.81
CA LEU A 796 -20.23 -4.09 -8.08
C LEU A 796 -19.27 -3.11 -8.75
N ALA A 797 -18.99 -3.32 -10.04
CA ALA A 797 -18.22 -2.39 -10.85
C ALA A 797 -18.99 -2.01 -12.14
N VAL A 798 -18.89 -0.74 -12.51
CA VAL A 798 -19.48 -0.17 -13.75
C VAL A 798 -18.42 0.64 -14.47
N SER A 799 -18.23 0.37 -15.78
CA SER A 799 -17.23 1.06 -16.61
C SER A 799 -17.83 2.02 -17.62
N GLU A 800 -18.96 1.70 -18.21
CA GLU A 800 -19.64 2.61 -19.15
C GLU A 800 -21.15 2.59 -18.94
N VAL A 801 -21.75 3.77 -19.04
CA VAL A 801 -23.21 3.99 -19.07
C VAL A 801 -23.55 4.88 -20.25
N TRP A 802 -24.49 4.44 -21.06
CA TRP A 802 -25.02 5.17 -22.21
C TRP A 802 -26.50 5.42 -22.00
N ILE A 803 -26.94 6.66 -22.14
CA ILE A 803 -28.36 7.03 -22.18
C ILE A 803 -28.70 7.39 -23.62
N MET A 804 -29.51 6.52 -24.27
CA MET A 804 -29.75 6.58 -25.69
C MET A 804 -31.19 6.93 -25.97
N LYS A 805 -31.40 8.03 -26.71
CA LYS A 805 -32.72 8.44 -27.20
C LYS A 805 -33.23 7.39 -28.22
N LYS A 806 -34.46 6.93 -28.01
CA LYS A 806 -35.11 5.99 -28.91
C LYS A 806 -35.84 6.78 -30.03
N GLU A 807 -35.76 6.27 -31.23
CA GLU A 807 -36.49 6.81 -32.39
C GLU A 807 -38.00 6.74 -32.24
#